data_fbbf3d5ac06c04f9733430e8ce8511e3
#
_entry.id   fbbf3d5ac06c04f9733430e8ce8511e3
#
_cell.length_a   1.000
_cell.length_b   1.000
_cell.length_c   1.000
_cell.angle_alpha   90.00
_cell.angle_beta   90.00
_cell.angle_gamma   90.00
#
_symmetry.space_group_name_H-M   'P 1'
#
loop_
_entity.id
_entity.type
_entity.pdbx_description
1 polymer ?
#
loop_
_entity_poly.entity_id
_entity_poly.type
_entity_poly.pdbx_seq_one_letter_code
_entity_poly.pdbx_strand_id
1 'polypeptide(L)'
;VFDDARVSWRHATVSFDGRSWVIEDHGSTNGTYLQGQRVQRTEIGPGTALRLGNATDGPRLDLAGVAVGQAQQAPYAAAPAGWAQQGAPEQAPAQQPGWQQPPQAQQPPQAQPAQHAPQQAGFPQQRDAGPAAFPQQAGPGAPAHGDRSPTTFHQFSLGRVMRIGRALENELVVSDLQVSRHHAEFHSTPDGRFEIRDLGSHNGTYVNGHPVPKGGSVQLGPADIVGVGHSTFRIVGDRLEEFVDTGEVSFSARHLTVTVDGGKQILKDVSFGVPEKSLIAVIGPSGSGKSTLLKALTGYRPANQGEVLYDNRNLYKQFAELRQRIGLVPQDDILHKELTVKKALKYAAKLRFPADTTAQERDARIEEVLRELKLDIHKDKKVTSLSGGQRKRVSVALELLTKPSLIFLDEPTSGLDPGMDRDVMQLLRGLADDGRTVLVVTHSVAELALCDKLLVMAPGGAVAYFGPPEEALNFFGYDSWADVFSAFENYRDYDWAGRWKGSQHYQMYAADFDAVAPQQTAYMPPPAAIKPPKPQAWGSQLLTLIRRYVSVIVSDKGFLALTVILPAVLGSVSLLMNHDRGLLVNPAVDPRTGLHVPNGTATTVLLILSVGACFAGAANSVRELIKERVIYERERATGLSRSAYLMSKVVVLGAVTVLQGLMVGLIGFSPRKIPGQGVILGSSTLFELCLPIMALGFTSMMVGLVISSLVKTAEKTMPLLVMFAIIQVVFTGCLFTLHGTLGVNEFSYLMPSRWAVAAAGTTLDLNNIAPNGDNPGSTDPLWNHTAGAWSLDMIALLALGAICGFFVARFLRRHEPEVMRK
;
A
#
# COMPACT_ATOMS: atom_id res chain seq x y z
N VAL A 1 0.60 -16.45 19.75
CA VAL A 1 -0.73 -16.37 19.16
C VAL A 1 -1.23 -17.80 18.98
N PHE A 2 -2.35 -18.15 19.59
CA PHE A 2 -2.97 -19.46 19.44
C PHE A 2 -3.96 -19.41 18.29
N ASP A 3 -3.86 -20.33 17.34
CA ASP A 3 -4.79 -20.49 16.22
C ASP A 3 -5.85 -21.54 16.56
N ASP A 4 -6.68 -21.23 17.58
CA ASP A 4 -7.79 -22.06 18.03
C ASP A 4 -9.02 -21.19 18.19
N ALA A 5 -10.12 -21.54 17.52
CA ALA A 5 -11.37 -20.79 17.53
C ALA A 5 -12.01 -20.61 18.93
N ARG A 6 -11.59 -21.40 19.92
CA ARG A 6 -12.04 -21.32 21.31
C ARG A 6 -11.28 -20.28 22.13
N VAL A 7 -10.15 -19.76 21.60
CA VAL A 7 -9.35 -18.72 22.26
C VAL A 7 -9.77 -17.34 21.76
N SER A 8 -10.25 -16.49 22.65
CA SER A 8 -10.68 -15.13 22.32
C SER A 8 -9.51 -14.27 21.86
N TRP A 9 -9.74 -13.25 21.03
CA TRP A 9 -8.74 -12.32 20.51
C TRP A 9 -7.87 -11.66 21.61
N ARG A 10 -8.49 -11.32 22.74
CA ARG A 10 -7.84 -10.90 23.98
C ARG A 10 -8.30 -11.84 25.09
N HIS A 11 -7.64 -12.97 25.24
CA HIS A 11 -8.08 -14.03 26.14
C HIS A 11 -7.60 -13.79 27.56
N ALA A 12 -6.29 -13.71 27.75
CA ALA A 12 -5.69 -13.49 29.05
C ALA A 12 -4.35 -12.76 28.89
N THR A 13 -3.88 -12.08 29.92
CA THR A 13 -2.56 -11.46 30.02
C THR A 13 -1.73 -12.13 31.09
N VAL A 14 -0.47 -12.39 30.82
CA VAL A 14 0.53 -12.81 31.81
C VAL A 14 1.41 -11.61 32.10
N SER A 15 1.49 -11.20 33.36
CA SER A 15 2.27 -10.07 33.82
C SER A 15 3.08 -10.44 35.08
N PHE A 16 4.19 -9.74 35.31
CA PHE A 16 4.98 -9.87 36.55
C PHE A 16 4.67 -8.69 37.48
N ASP A 17 4.23 -8.98 38.69
CA ASP A 17 3.80 -7.97 39.67
C ASP A 17 4.93 -7.49 40.60
N GLY A 18 6.17 -7.86 40.30
CA GLY A 18 7.34 -7.55 41.10
C GLY A 18 7.71 -8.65 42.12
N ARG A 19 6.85 -9.68 42.30
CA ARG A 19 7.09 -10.84 43.16
C ARG A 19 6.82 -12.16 42.48
N SER A 20 5.70 -12.24 41.75
CA SER A 20 5.23 -13.43 41.07
C SER A 20 4.71 -13.13 39.68
N TRP A 21 4.68 -14.13 38.82
CA TRP A 21 3.98 -14.04 37.53
C TRP A 21 2.49 -14.28 37.81
N VAL A 22 1.64 -13.43 37.24
CA VAL A 22 0.19 -13.49 37.37
C VAL A 22 -0.42 -13.60 36.00
N ILE A 23 -1.39 -14.51 35.83
CA ILE A 23 -2.27 -14.53 34.67
C ILE A 23 -3.63 -13.95 35.04
N GLU A 24 -4.17 -13.12 34.16
CA GLU A 24 -5.47 -12.47 34.29
C GLU A 24 -6.29 -12.68 33.02
N ASP A 25 -7.46 -13.30 33.16
CA ASP A 25 -8.43 -13.53 32.07
C ASP A 25 -9.27 -12.26 31.86
N HIS A 26 -9.29 -11.75 30.62
CA HIS A 26 -9.99 -10.51 30.27
C HIS A 26 -11.47 -10.74 29.90
N GLY A 27 -12.15 -11.61 30.60
CA GLY A 27 -13.56 -11.96 30.33
C GLY A 27 -13.69 -12.79 29.05
N SER A 28 -12.76 -13.72 28.86
CA SER A 28 -12.79 -14.59 27.68
C SER A 28 -14.05 -15.44 27.63
N THR A 29 -14.61 -15.65 26.45
CA THR A 29 -15.88 -16.38 26.26
C THR A 29 -15.82 -17.78 26.85
N ASN A 30 -14.72 -18.48 26.62
CA ASN A 30 -14.56 -19.89 26.97
C ASN A 30 -13.69 -20.12 28.22
N GLY A 31 -13.05 -19.09 28.77
CA GLY A 31 -12.29 -19.13 30.03
C GLY A 31 -10.86 -19.59 29.93
N THR A 32 -10.06 -19.22 30.96
CA THR A 32 -8.69 -19.67 31.22
C THR A 32 -8.75 -20.69 32.36
N TYR A 33 -8.03 -21.80 32.22
CA TYR A 33 -8.09 -22.92 33.15
C TYR A 33 -6.70 -23.28 33.72
N LEU A 34 -6.63 -23.40 35.02
CA LEU A 34 -5.50 -23.94 35.76
C LEU A 34 -5.92 -25.25 36.45
N GLN A 35 -5.25 -26.35 36.16
CA GLN A 35 -5.56 -27.70 36.71
C GLN A 35 -7.06 -28.07 36.58
N GLY A 36 -7.69 -27.66 35.45
CA GLY A 36 -9.09 -27.96 35.18
C GLY A 36 -10.09 -26.99 35.81
N GLN A 37 -9.69 -26.07 36.65
CA GLN A 37 -10.55 -25.04 37.24
C GLN A 37 -10.44 -23.73 36.47
N ARG A 38 -11.57 -23.06 36.23
CA ARG A 38 -11.61 -21.76 35.56
C ARG A 38 -11.07 -20.68 36.51
N VAL A 39 -10.11 -19.88 36.04
CA VAL A 39 -9.48 -18.81 36.81
C VAL A 39 -9.66 -17.48 36.14
N GLN A 40 -9.95 -16.43 36.92
CA GLN A 40 -9.96 -15.05 36.41
C GLN A 40 -8.60 -14.36 36.62
N ARG A 41 -7.99 -14.57 37.79
CA ARG A 41 -6.67 -14.08 38.09
C ARG A 41 -6.00 -15.05 39.07
N THR A 42 -4.78 -15.47 38.75
CA THR A 42 -4.02 -16.38 39.61
C THR A 42 -2.53 -16.24 39.41
N GLU A 43 -1.78 -16.51 40.47
CA GLU A 43 -0.33 -16.59 40.37
C GLU A 43 0.11 -17.85 39.67
N ILE A 44 1.15 -17.72 38.87
CA ILE A 44 1.70 -18.77 38.04
C ILE A 44 3.23 -18.80 38.20
N GLY A 45 3.82 -19.99 38.17
CA GLY A 45 5.25 -20.18 38.33
C GLY A 45 5.80 -21.19 37.32
N PRO A 46 7.14 -21.43 37.37
CA PRO A 46 7.78 -22.45 36.54
C PRO A 46 7.12 -23.82 36.77
N GLY A 47 6.76 -24.50 35.68
CA GLY A 47 6.06 -25.78 35.72
C GLY A 47 4.52 -25.67 35.80
N THR A 48 3.97 -24.46 35.83
CA THR A 48 2.51 -24.26 35.74
C THR A 48 2.04 -24.50 34.30
N ALA A 49 1.05 -25.39 34.16
CA ALA A 49 0.37 -25.66 32.89
C ALA A 49 -1.03 -25.04 32.89
N LEU A 50 -1.26 -24.13 31.97
CA LEU A 50 -2.54 -23.47 31.75
C LEU A 50 -3.21 -24.00 30.49
N ARG A 51 -4.54 -23.98 30.47
CA ARG A 51 -5.33 -24.24 29.25
C ARG A 51 -6.25 -23.07 28.94
N LEU A 52 -6.35 -22.74 27.67
CA LEU A 52 -7.16 -21.62 27.20
C LEU A 52 -8.37 -22.14 26.43
N GLY A 53 -9.53 -21.60 26.70
CA GLY A 53 -10.76 -21.91 25.95
C GLY A 53 -11.45 -23.22 26.28
N ASN A 54 -10.77 -24.21 26.88
CA ASN A 54 -11.37 -25.45 27.35
C ASN A 54 -10.46 -26.14 28.39
N ALA A 55 -11.05 -26.70 29.45
CA ALA A 55 -10.34 -27.30 30.58
C ALA A 55 -9.59 -28.58 30.23
N THR A 56 -10.06 -29.36 29.23
CA THR A 56 -9.55 -30.71 28.93
C THR A 56 -8.68 -30.74 27.66
N ASP A 57 -9.11 -30.06 26.60
CA ASP A 57 -8.48 -30.14 25.28
C ASP A 57 -8.15 -28.77 24.65
N GLY A 58 -8.28 -27.67 25.42
CA GLY A 58 -7.86 -26.33 24.98
C GLY A 58 -6.34 -26.22 24.83
N PRO A 59 -5.85 -25.25 24.01
CA PRO A 59 -4.43 -24.98 23.85
C PRO A 59 -3.74 -24.84 25.20
N ARG A 60 -2.61 -25.57 25.36
CA ARG A 60 -1.84 -25.63 26.59
C ARG A 60 -0.70 -24.63 26.54
N LEU A 61 -0.54 -23.88 27.61
CA LEU A 61 0.58 -22.96 27.85
C LEU A 61 1.40 -23.46 29.04
N ASP A 62 2.61 -23.93 28.80
CA ASP A 62 3.55 -24.38 29.81
C ASP A 62 4.59 -23.27 30.10
N LEU A 63 4.78 -22.93 31.36
CA LEU A 63 5.77 -21.96 31.79
C LEU A 63 7.08 -22.67 32.11
N ALA A 64 8.11 -22.49 31.26
CA ALA A 64 9.46 -23.01 31.49
C ALA A 64 10.30 -21.95 32.25
N GLY A 65 10.84 -22.32 33.38
CA GLY A 65 11.78 -21.48 34.13
C GLY A 65 13.18 -21.53 33.48
N VAL A 66 13.80 -20.36 33.30
CA VAL A 66 15.23 -20.29 33.01
C VAL A 66 15.97 -20.52 34.32
N ALA A 67 16.79 -21.56 34.37
CA ALA A 67 17.64 -21.86 35.52
C ALA A 67 18.69 -20.77 35.72
N VAL A 68 18.55 -19.96 36.76
CA VAL A 68 19.64 -19.16 37.32
C VAL A 68 20.20 -19.93 38.50
N GLY A 69 21.54 -20.17 38.48
CA GLY A 69 22.30 -21.09 39.31
C GLY A 69 22.11 -21.00 40.81
N GLN A 70 22.32 -22.13 41.37
CA GLN A 70 22.36 -22.66 42.73
C GLN A 70 22.74 -21.69 43.86
N ALA A 71 21.96 -21.70 44.93
CA ALA A 71 22.46 -21.82 46.28
C ALA A 71 21.50 -22.66 47.14
N GLN A 72 22.11 -23.69 47.82
CA GLN A 72 21.52 -24.74 48.62
C GLN A 72 20.69 -24.24 49.82
N GLN A 73 19.61 -24.81 50.24
CA GLN A 73 19.49 -25.91 51.21
C GLN A 73 18.01 -26.19 51.56
N ALA A 74 17.75 -27.49 51.65
CA ALA A 74 16.47 -28.10 52.08
C ALA A 74 16.37 -28.17 53.64
N PRO A 75 15.45 -28.99 54.26
CA PRO A 75 14.01 -29.15 54.06
C PRO A 75 13.21 -29.02 55.37
N TYR A 76 11.89 -29.09 55.40
CA TYR A 76 11.02 -29.87 56.30
C TYR A 76 9.54 -29.56 56.15
N ALA A 77 8.79 -30.47 55.73
CA ALA A 77 7.75 -31.29 56.34
C ALA A 77 6.36 -30.67 56.69
N ALA A 78 5.38 -31.22 55.95
CA ALA A 78 4.05 -31.72 56.36
C ALA A 78 3.05 -30.87 57.16
N ALA A 79 1.87 -30.86 56.55
CA ALA A 79 0.49 -30.51 56.96
C ALA A 79 0.04 -30.87 58.38
N PRO A 80 -1.19 -30.59 58.94
CA PRO A 80 -2.46 -30.52 58.20
C PRO A 80 -3.50 -29.49 58.72
N ALA A 81 -4.52 -29.31 57.89
CA ALA A 81 -5.94 -29.01 58.12
C ALA A 81 -6.47 -28.28 59.35
N GLY A 82 -7.39 -27.36 59.14
CA GLY A 82 -8.43 -27.08 60.13
C GLY A 82 -9.12 -25.71 60.07
N TRP A 83 -10.25 -25.63 59.40
CA TRP A 83 -11.53 -24.96 59.75
C TRP A 83 -11.58 -23.50 60.25
N ALA A 84 -12.47 -22.79 59.60
CA ALA A 84 -13.58 -21.98 60.08
C ALA A 84 -13.48 -20.46 60.06
N GLN A 85 -14.32 -19.93 59.24
CA GLN A 85 -15.24 -18.74 59.35
C GLN A 85 -14.91 -17.68 60.41
N GLN A 86 -14.91 -16.46 60.02
CA GLN A 86 -15.84 -15.38 60.41
C GLN A 86 -15.20 -13.96 60.24
N GLY A 87 -15.98 -13.03 59.74
CA GLY A 87 -16.00 -11.66 60.19
C GLY A 87 -15.35 -10.63 59.29
N ALA A 88 -16.13 -9.96 58.51
CA ALA A 88 -15.82 -8.61 58.06
C ALA A 88 -15.85 -7.64 59.27
N PRO A 89 -14.97 -6.64 59.31
CA PRO A 89 -15.50 -5.28 59.36
C PRO A 89 -14.72 -4.25 58.54
N GLU A 90 -15.52 -3.37 57.99
CA GLU A 90 -15.45 -1.91 57.95
C GLU A 90 -14.15 -1.19 57.50
N GLN A 91 -14.40 -0.30 56.63
CA GLN A 91 -13.54 0.65 55.92
C GLN A 91 -12.81 1.64 56.84
N ALA A 92 -11.54 1.91 56.46
CA ALA A 92 -10.91 3.22 56.70
C ALA A 92 -10.05 3.58 55.48
N PRO A 93 -9.93 4.88 55.12
CA PRO A 93 -9.51 5.27 53.76
C PRO A 93 -8.00 5.23 53.61
N ALA A 94 -7.57 4.59 52.54
CA ALA A 94 -6.18 4.58 52.11
C ALA A 94 -5.79 5.95 51.55
N GLN A 95 -4.79 6.54 52.15
CA GLN A 95 -4.05 7.73 51.65
C GLN A 95 -3.39 7.40 50.33
N GLN A 96 -3.66 8.21 49.31
CA GLN A 96 -2.96 8.20 48.04
C GLN A 96 -1.51 8.66 48.24
N PRO A 97 -0.52 7.99 47.66
CA PRO A 97 0.85 8.53 47.56
C PRO A 97 0.85 9.73 46.62
N GLY A 98 1.35 10.86 47.12
CA GLY A 98 1.49 12.10 46.34
C GLY A 98 2.45 11.89 45.15
N TRP A 99 1.95 12.19 43.98
CA TRP A 99 2.74 12.29 42.77
C TRP A 99 3.57 13.57 42.79
N GLN A 100 4.89 13.44 42.73
CA GLN A 100 5.79 14.57 42.55
C GLN A 100 5.64 15.15 41.16
N GLN A 101 5.33 16.43 41.10
CA GLN A 101 5.37 17.22 39.86
C GLN A 101 6.81 17.30 39.34
N PRO A 102 6.99 17.35 38.00
CA PRO A 102 8.31 17.58 37.43
C PRO A 102 8.89 18.91 37.90
N PRO A 103 10.20 19.02 38.03
CA PRO A 103 10.83 20.24 38.53
C PRO A 103 10.49 21.44 37.68
N GLN A 104 9.89 22.46 38.26
CA GLN A 104 9.74 23.75 37.62
C GLN A 104 11.13 24.35 37.40
N ALA A 105 11.40 24.69 36.14
CA ALA A 105 12.56 25.48 35.78
C ALA A 105 12.50 26.82 36.53
N GLN A 106 13.48 27.06 37.40
CA GLN A 106 13.66 28.35 38.07
C GLN A 106 13.88 29.44 37.03
N GLN A 107 13.06 30.47 37.10
CA GLN A 107 13.30 31.71 36.38
C GLN A 107 14.59 32.38 36.87
N PRO A 108 15.44 32.86 35.97
CA PRO A 108 16.60 33.67 36.39
C PRO A 108 16.11 35.02 36.95
N PRO A 109 16.79 35.56 37.98
CA PRO A 109 16.43 36.84 38.61
C PRO A 109 16.61 38.00 37.65
N GLN A 110 15.66 38.92 37.67
CA GLN A 110 15.74 40.20 36.96
C GLN A 110 16.88 41.04 37.56
N ALA A 111 17.84 41.42 36.75
CA ALA A 111 18.87 42.37 37.08
C ALA A 111 18.36 43.78 36.85
N GLN A 112 18.37 44.62 37.94
CA GLN A 112 18.22 46.08 37.84
C GLN A 112 19.55 46.70 37.40
N PRO A 113 19.54 47.88 36.73
CA PRO A 113 20.71 48.50 36.14
C PRO A 113 21.47 49.32 37.17
N ALA A 114 22.81 49.10 37.32
CA ALA A 114 23.69 49.97 38.02
C ALA A 114 24.79 50.53 37.07
N GLN A 115 24.83 51.84 37.03
CA GLN A 115 25.86 52.64 36.40
C GLN A 115 27.18 52.54 37.15
N HIS A 116 28.33 52.48 36.47
CA HIS A 116 29.51 53.28 36.59
C HIS A 116 30.75 52.61 35.92
N ALA A 117 31.33 53.31 34.98
CA ALA A 117 32.72 53.19 34.56
C ALA A 117 33.61 54.05 35.44
N PRO A 118 34.94 54.16 35.36
CA PRO A 118 35.93 53.40 34.51
C PRO A 118 37.19 52.98 35.31
N GLN A 119 38.09 52.19 34.74
CA GLN A 119 39.56 52.56 34.67
C GLN A 119 40.46 51.40 34.17
N GLN A 120 41.43 51.80 33.44
CA GLN A 120 42.46 51.15 32.64
C GLN A 120 43.50 50.32 33.39
N ALA A 121 44.01 49.30 32.69
CA ALA A 121 45.46 48.88 32.61
C ALA A 121 45.51 47.52 31.97
N GLY A 122 46.25 47.21 30.92
CA GLY A 122 47.51 47.49 30.44
C GLY A 122 47.96 46.29 29.60
N PHE A 123 48.39 46.51 28.34
CA PHE A 123 48.80 45.54 27.32
C PHE A 123 50.03 44.69 27.69
N PRO A 124 50.26 43.55 26.93
CA PRO A 124 51.23 43.70 25.87
C PRO A 124 50.82 43.06 24.53
N GLN A 125 51.32 43.71 23.49
CA GLN A 125 51.24 43.40 22.08
C GLN A 125 51.95 42.10 21.67
N GLN A 126 51.43 41.39 20.62
CA GLN A 126 52.26 40.86 19.52
C GLN A 126 51.45 40.48 18.31
N ARG A 127 51.75 41.19 17.28
CA ARG A 127 52.16 40.92 15.88
C ARG A 127 51.12 40.45 14.87
N ASP A 128 50.98 41.27 13.91
CA ASP A 128 50.49 41.29 12.55
C ASP A 128 50.34 39.94 11.85
N ALA A 129 49.10 39.70 11.34
CA ALA A 129 48.85 39.04 10.07
C ALA A 129 47.68 39.74 9.38
N GLY A 130 47.89 40.12 8.13
CA GLY A 130 47.04 41.01 7.37
C GLY A 130 45.60 40.55 7.08
N PRO A 131 44.73 41.43 6.56
CA PRO A 131 43.29 41.23 6.49
C PRO A 131 42.92 40.25 5.41
N ALA A 132 42.28 39.16 5.81
CA ALA A 132 41.50 38.33 4.93
C ALA A 132 40.20 39.06 4.52
N ALA A 133 40.03 39.21 3.23
CA ALA A 133 38.87 39.86 2.62
C ALA A 133 37.55 39.13 2.99
N PHE A 134 36.59 39.89 3.49
CA PHE A 134 35.22 39.44 3.65
C PHE A 134 34.64 39.15 2.25
N PRO A 135 33.92 38.05 2.06
CA PRO A 135 33.16 37.87 0.80
C PRO A 135 32.02 38.88 0.70
N GLN A 136 31.99 39.60 -0.40
CA GLN A 136 30.89 40.49 -0.75
C GLN A 136 29.60 39.70 -0.85
N GLN A 137 28.54 40.21 -0.18
CA GLN A 137 27.18 39.75 -0.36
C GLN A 137 26.79 39.81 -1.83
N ALA A 138 26.54 38.66 -2.42
CA ALA A 138 25.88 38.55 -3.72
C ALA A 138 24.42 38.99 -3.59
N GLY A 139 23.98 39.81 -4.53
CA GLY A 139 22.62 40.34 -4.59
C GLY A 139 21.56 39.24 -4.80
N PRO A 140 20.24 39.52 -4.58
CA PRO A 140 19.18 38.55 -4.67
C PRO A 140 18.88 38.20 -6.13
N GLY A 141 19.23 36.98 -6.58
CA GLY A 141 18.81 36.55 -7.90
C GLY A 141 19.48 35.35 -8.54
N ALA A 142 19.97 34.35 -7.79
CA ALA A 142 20.30 33.06 -8.41
C ALA A 142 19.52 31.93 -7.74
N PRO A 143 18.88 31.01 -8.49
CA PRO A 143 18.35 29.79 -7.91
C PRO A 143 19.54 28.95 -7.45
N ALA A 144 19.70 28.85 -6.13
CA ALA A 144 20.78 28.11 -5.51
C ALA A 144 20.63 26.61 -5.79
N HIS A 145 21.45 26.07 -6.69
CA HIS A 145 22.10 24.83 -6.35
C HIS A 145 23.03 25.18 -5.18
N GLY A 146 22.85 24.56 -4.03
CA GLY A 146 23.77 24.72 -2.91
C GLY A 146 25.21 24.55 -3.44
N ASP A 147 26.22 25.05 -2.74
CA ASP A 147 27.65 25.17 -3.09
C ASP A 147 28.32 23.92 -3.71
N ARG A 148 27.60 23.15 -4.54
CA ARG A 148 28.14 21.98 -5.24
C ARG A 148 28.95 22.40 -6.46
N SER A 149 30.14 21.87 -6.53
CA SER A 149 30.93 21.93 -7.76
C SER A 149 30.28 21.03 -8.83
N PRO A 150 30.18 21.47 -10.09
CA PRO A 150 29.75 20.64 -11.19
C PRO A 150 30.56 19.35 -11.27
N THR A 151 29.87 18.23 -11.52
CA THR A 151 30.51 16.92 -11.66
C THR A 151 31.34 16.85 -12.95
N THR A 152 30.83 17.47 -14.02
CA THR A 152 31.47 17.47 -15.35
C THR A 152 31.18 18.78 -16.09
N PHE A 153 32.15 19.21 -16.92
CA PHE A 153 32.01 20.38 -17.79
C PHE A 153 32.03 19.90 -19.25
N HIS A 154 31.08 20.35 -20.04
CA HIS A 154 31.03 20.09 -21.46
C HIS A 154 31.07 21.41 -22.23
N GLN A 155 32.08 21.57 -23.12
CA GLN A 155 32.23 22.79 -23.88
C GLN A 155 31.33 22.79 -25.10
N PHE A 156 30.58 23.86 -25.27
CA PHE A 156 29.65 24.06 -26.38
C PHE A 156 30.32 24.85 -27.53
N SER A 157 30.15 24.36 -28.74
CA SER A 157 30.52 25.17 -29.92
C SER A 157 29.25 25.68 -30.60
N LEU A 158 29.20 26.95 -30.97
CA LEU A 158 28.09 27.58 -31.67
C LEU A 158 27.69 26.80 -32.94
N GLY A 159 26.39 26.54 -33.10
CA GLY A 159 25.84 25.78 -34.24
C GLY A 159 25.95 24.25 -34.12
N ARG A 160 26.42 23.72 -33.00
CA ARG A 160 26.51 22.29 -32.76
C ARG A 160 25.28 21.76 -32.04
N VAL A 161 24.89 20.52 -32.39
CA VAL A 161 23.92 19.71 -31.69
C VAL A 161 24.69 18.78 -30.75
N MET A 162 24.25 18.67 -29.50
CA MET A 162 24.82 17.79 -28.49
C MET A 162 23.74 16.86 -28.00
N ARG A 163 23.79 15.57 -28.36
CA ARG A 163 22.82 14.55 -27.98
C ARG A 163 23.11 14.02 -26.60
N ILE A 164 22.06 13.89 -25.80
CA ILE A 164 22.13 13.35 -24.45
C ILE A 164 21.39 12.01 -24.42
N GLY A 165 22.00 11.03 -23.77
CA GLY A 165 21.36 9.76 -23.56
C GLY A 165 22.30 8.72 -23.00
N ARG A 166 21.76 7.53 -22.75
CA ARG A 166 22.50 6.43 -22.14
C ARG A 166 23.37 5.66 -23.15
N ALA A 167 23.10 5.77 -24.45
CA ALA A 167 23.88 5.10 -25.48
C ALA A 167 25.25 5.78 -25.66
N LEU A 168 26.28 4.97 -25.88
CA LEU A 168 27.67 5.44 -25.97
C LEU A 168 27.95 6.31 -27.21
N GLU A 169 27.06 6.28 -28.20
CA GLU A 169 27.10 7.09 -29.40
C GLU A 169 26.66 8.55 -29.21
N ASN A 170 26.10 8.90 -28.02
CA ASN A 170 25.75 10.29 -27.71
C ASN A 170 26.97 11.08 -27.32
N GLU A 171 26.97 12.39 -27.60
CA GLU A 171 28.03 13.31 -27.18
C GLU A 171 28.06 13.47 -25.66
N LEU A 172 26.89 13.40 -25.01
CA LEU A 172 26.70 13.39 -23.55
C LEU A 172 26.15 12.04 -23.11
N VAL A 173 27.03 11.18 -22.61
CA VAL A 173 26.65 9.86 -22.13
C VAL A 173 26.26 9.92 -20.65
N VAL A 174 24.98 9.74 -20.34
CA VAL A 174 24.46 9.67 -18.98
C VAL A 174 24.26 8.21 -18.57
N SER A 175 25.10 7.70 -17.68
CA SER A 175 25.07 6.31 -17.19
C SER A 175 23.94 6.05 -16.19
N ASP A 176 22.72 6.39 -16.55
CA ASP A 176 21.52 6.21 -15.73
C ASP A 176 20.45 5.39 -16.48
N LEU A 177 20.01 4.28 -15.89
CA LEU A 177 18.97 3.41 -16.48
C LEU A 177 17.60 4.09 -16.59
N GLN A 178 17.37 5.21 -15.92
CA GLN A 178 16.17 6.03 -16.07
C GLN A 178 16.22 6.90 -17.34
N VAL A 179 17.38 7.11 -17.91
CA VAL A 179 17.61 7.89 -19.13
C VAL A 179 17.45 6.98 -20.35
N SER A 180 16.72 7.43 -21.36
CA SER A 180 16.58 6.71 -22.64
C SER A 180 17.91 6.66 -23.39
N ARG A 181 18.10 5.69 -24.28
CA ARG A 181 19.36 5.57 -25.08
C ARG A 181 19.64 6.82 -25.87
N HIS A 182 18.63 7.42 -26.49
CA HIS A 182 18.61 8.75 -27.09
C HIS A 182 17.52 9.53 -26.39
N HIS A 183 17.90 10.46 -25.52
CA HIS A 183 16.94 11.08 -24.58
C HIS A 183 16.54 12.48 -25.06
N ALA A 184 17.50 13.34 -25.24
CA ALA A 184 17.30 14.73 -25.63
C ALA A 184 18.51 15.25 -26.43
N GLU A 185 18.36 16.44 -27.00
CA GLU A 185 19.46 17.13 -27.66
C GLU A 185 19.48 18.60 -27.31
N PHE A 186 20.67 19.12 -26.98
CA PHE A 186 20.92 20.55 -26.87
C PHE A 186 21.27 21.10 -28.24
N HIS A 187 20.63 22.20 -28.61
CA HIS A 187 20.91 22.97 -29.81
C HIS A 187 21.46 24.35 -29.43
N SER A 188 22.57 24.74 -30.02
CA SER A 188 23.00 26.12 -29.99
C SER A 188 22.62 26.76 -31.34
N THR A 189 21.72 27.74 -31.28
CA THR A 189 21.31 28.48 -32.48
C THR A 189 22.41 29.45 -32.92
N PRO A 190 22.47 29.86 -34.19
CA PRO A 190 23.47 30.86 -34.67
C PRO A 190 23.39 32.19 -33.91
N ASP A 191 22.23 32.54 -33.33
CA ASP A 191 22.00 33.76 -32.56
C ASP A 191 22.52 33.66 -31.10
N GLY A 192 23.22 32.56 -30.74
CA GLY A 192 23.76 32.35 -29.41
C GLY A 192 22.73 31.93 -28.37
N ARG A 193 21.54 31.55 -28.78
CA ARG A 193 20.49 31.01 -27.91
C ARG A 193 20.64 29.51 -27.80
N PHE A 194 20.25 28.97 -26.64
CA PHE A 194 20.24 27.54 -26.37
C PHE A 194 18.83 27.02 -26.35
N GLU A 195 18.63 25.81 -26.87
CA GLU A 195 17.38 25.12 -26.93
C GLU A 195 17.57 23.67 -26.54
N ILE A 196 16.67 23.10 -25.75
CA ILE A 196 16.61 21.65 -25.44
C ILE A 196 15.42 21.03 -26.14
N ARG A 197 15.62 19.91 -26.83
CA ARG A 197 14.59 19.14 -27.50
C ARG A 197 14.52 17.74 -26.90
N ASP A 198 13.33 17.28 -26.52
CA ASP A 198 13.09 15.91 -26.09
C ASP A 198 12.93 15.00 -27.33
N LEU A 199 13.70 13.94 -27.41
CA LEU A 199 13.66 12.98 -28.54
C LEU A 199 12.61 11.89 -28.38
N GLY A 200 11.55 12.15 -27.59
CA GLY A 200 10.51 11.17 -27.26
C GLY A 200 10.90 10.29 -26.09
N SER A 201 11.70 10.84 -25.17
CA SER A 201 12.19 10.12 -23.99
C SER A 201 11.08 9.48 -23.19
N HIS A 202 11.38 8.36 -22.48
CA HIS A 202 10.39 7.64 -21.70
C HIS A 202 10.02 8.36 -20.41
N ASN A 203 11.00 8.85 -19.68
CA ASN A 203 10.81 9.52 -18.39
C ASN A 203 10.70 11.04 -18.49
N GLY A 204 10.92 11.62 -19.67
CA GLY A 204 10.81 13.04 -19.95
C GLY A 204 12.08 13.83 -19.66
N THR A 205 12.22 14.92 -20.41
CA THR A 205 13.20 15.99 -20.19
C THR A 205 12.46 17.12 -19.49
N TYR A 206 13.08 17.78 -18.53
CA TYR A 206 12.44 18.82 -17.72
C TYR A 206 13.26 20.12 -17.77
N VAL A 207 12.56 21.25 -17.87
CA VAL A 207 13.16 22.59 -17.70
C VAL A 207 12.50 23.25 -16.49
N ASN A 208 13.27 23.53 -15.45
CA ASN A 208 12.77 24.07 -14.17
C ASN A 208 11.63 23.23 -13.56
N GLY A 209 11.67 21.90 -13.75
CA GLY A 209 10.64 20.95 -13.28
C GLY A 209 9.42 20.82 -14.20
N HIS A 210 9.34 21.58 -15.28
CA HIS A 210 8.28 21.48 -16.29
C HIS A 210 8.72 20.55 -17.43
N PRO A 211 7.90 19.55 -17.80
CA PRO A 211 8.24 18.62 -18.85
C PRO A 211 8.28 19.31 -20.23
N VAL A 212 9.34 19.08 -20.98
CA VAL A 212 9.43 19.41 -22.40
C VAL A 212 8.44 18.53 -23.16
N PRO A 213 7.63 19.05 -24.09
CA PRO A 213 6.76 18.24 -24.93
C PRO A 213 7.56 17.17 -25.68
N LYS A 214 7.04 15.94 -25.76
CA LYS A 214 7.70 14.85 -26.49
C LYS A 214 7.87 15.20 -27.96
N GLY A 215 9.12 15.17 -28.45
CA GLY A 215 9.48 15.59 -29.80
C GLY A 215 9.47 17.11 -29.99
N GLY A 216 9.12 17.87 -28.96
CA GLY A 216 9.16 19.32 -28.95
C GLY A 216 10.42 19.90 -28.35
N SER A 217 10.58 21.21 -28.39
CA SER A 217 11.73 21.94 -27.91
C SER A 217 11.34 23.12 -27.02
N VAL A 218 12.26 23.55 -26.15
CA VAL A 218 12.11 24.69 -25.25
C VAL A 218 13.39 25.51 -25.30
N GLN A 219 13.27 26.82 -25.47
CA GLN A 219 14.39 27.75 -25.37
C GLN A 219 14.86 27.87 -23.92
N LEU A 220 16.17 27.92 -23.72
CA LEU A 220 16.83 27.96 -22.41
C LEU A 220 17.42 29.34 -22.15
N GLY A 221 17.16 29.89 -20.98
CA GLY A 221 17.82 31.02 -20.40
C GLY A 221 19.07 30.63 -19.58
N PRO A 222 19.93 31.60 -19.23
CA PRO A 222 21.18 31.32 -18.50
C PRO A 222 20.99 30.80 -17.06
N ALA A 223 19.78 30.94 -16.51
CA ALA A 223 19.46 30.46 -15.16
C ALA A 223 18.61 29.17 -15.17
N ASP A 224 18.27 28.65 -16.37
CA ASP A 224 17.41 27.49 -16.46
C ASP A 224 18.18 26.19 -16.12
N ILE A 225 17.47 25.31 -15.42
CA ILE A 225 17.94 23.99 -15.02
C ILE A 225 17.26 22.96 -15.87
N VAL A 226 18.03 22.14 -16.58
CA VAL A 226 17.54 21.03 -17.37
C VAL A 226 17.73 19.73 -16.61
N GLY A 227 16.65 19.00 -16.34
CA GLY A 227 16.65 17.70 -15.65
C GLY A 227 16.50 16.53 -16.62
N VAL A 228 17.43 15.58 -16.57
CA VAL A 228 17.44 14.33 -17.34
C VAL A 228 17.83 13.17 -16.43
N GLY A 229 16.87 12.37 -15.99
CA GLY A 229 17.10 11.32 -14.99
C GLY A 229 17.64 11.89 -13.67
N HIS A 230 18.77 11.37 -13.19
CA HIS A 230 19.45 11.87 -12.01
C HIS A 230 20.43 13.02 -12.30
N SER A 231 20.68 13.35 -13.57
CA SER A 231 21.54 14.49 -13.94
C SER A 231 20.71 15.76 -14.10
N THR A 232 21.29 16.88 -13.69
CA THR A 232 20.81 18.23 -13.98
C THR A 232 21.88 19.01 -14.72
N PHE A 233 21.47 19.82 -15.68
CA PHE A 233 22.38 20.60 -16.52
C PHE A 233 22.05 22.08 -16.40
N ARG A 234 23.08 22.94 -16.38
CA ARG A 234 22.98 24.38 -16.38
C ARG A 234 23.92 24.97 -17.43
N ILE A 235 23.48 25.99 -18.12
CA ILE A 235 24.29 26.70 -19.08
C ILE A 235 24.99 27.84 -18.36
N VAL A 236 26.35 27.88 -18.45
CA VAL A 236 27.18 28.96 -17.89
C VAL A 236 28.13 29.42 -18.98
N GLY A 237 27.80 30.58 -19.60
CA GLY A 237 28.54 31.09 -20.75
C GLY A 237 28.45 30.13 -21.95
N ASP A 238 29.61 29.61 -22.40
CA ASP A 238 29.75 28.65 -23.49
C ASP A 238 29.87 27.20 -23.02
N ARG A 239 29.58 26.93 -21.71
CA ARG A 239 29.74 25.62 -21.09
C ARG A 239 28.42 25.11 -20.57
N LEU A 240 28.24 23.79 -20.68
CA LEU A 240 27.19 23.04 -20.01
C LEU A 240 27.78 22.38 -18.78
N GLU A 241 27.33 22.80 -17.63
CA GLU A 241 27.67 22.21 -16.34
C GLU A 241 26.71 21.07 -16.02
N GLU A 242 27.25 19.89 -15.75
CA GLU A 242 26.46 18.73 -15.30
C GLU A 242 26.61 18.53 -13.80
N PHE A 243 25.50 18.35 -13.12
CA PHE A 243 25.42 17.98 -11.71
C PHE A 243 24.74 16.62 -11.64
N VAL A 244 25.47 15.58 -11.32
CA VAL A 244 24.94 14.25 -11.12
C VAL A 244 24.50 14.11 -9.68
N ASP A 245 23.26 13.67 -9.46
CA ASP A 245 22.76 13.33 -8.15
C ASP A 245 23.37 11.99 -7.69
N THR A 246 24.40 12.06 -6.88
CA THR A 246 25.13 10.91 -6.32
C THR A 246 24.55 10.44 -4.98
N GLY A 247 23.46 11.05 -4.50
CA GLY A 247 22.85 10.79 -3.18
C GLY A 247 23.17 11.87 -2.16
N GLU A 248 24.12 12.74 -2.40
CA GLU A 248 24.43 13.89 -1.55
C GLU A 248 23.40 15.00 -1.75
N VAL A 249 22.24 14.85 -1.14
CA VAL A 249 21.10 15.74 -1.35
C VAL A 249 20.67 16.35 -0.04
N SER A 250 20.66 17.69 0.02
CA SER A 250 20.03 18.41 1.10
C SER A 250 18.52 18.30 0.99
N PHE A 251 17.87 18.03 2.12
CA PHE A 251 16.42 17.88 2.17
C PHE A 251 15.86 18.64 3.37
N SER A 252 14.85 19.47 3.15
CA SER A 252 14.24 20.22 4.25
C SER A 252 12.72 20.31 4.13
N ALA A 253 12.09 20.34 5.29
CA ALA A 253 10.67 20.61 5.48
C ALA A 253 10.52 21.96 6.16
N ARG A 254 9.62 22.81 5.67
CA ARG A 254 9.37 24.15 6.20
C ARG A 254 7.88 24.35 6.44
N HIS A 255 7.50 24.63 7.68
CA HIS A 255 6.14 24.98 8.10
C HIS A 255 5.04 24.01 7.64
N LEU A 256 5.34 22.69 7.64
CA LEU A 256 4.39 21.71 7.15
C LEU A 256 3.17 21.60 8.06
N THR A 257 2.01 21.93 7.53
CA THR A 257 0.71 21.76 8.20
C THR A 257 -0.20 20.90 7.34
N VAL A 258 -0.76 19.84 7.94
CA VAL A 258 -1.72 18.94 7.28
C VAL A 258 -3.02 18.94 8.04
N THR A 259 -4.09 19.36 7.35
CA THR A 259 -5.47 19.35 7.85
C THR A 259 -6.26 18.29 7.09
N VAL A 260 -7.06 17.49 7.80
CA VAL A 260 -7.95 16.47 7.22
C VAL A 260 -9.40 16.94 7.26
N ASP A 261 -10.29 16.15 6.62
CA ASP A 261 -11.73 16.41 6.62
C ASP A 261 -12.25 16.65 8.04
N GLY A 262 -13.04 17.70 8.21
CA GLY A 262 -13.52 18.16 9.52
C GLY A 262 -12.60 19.16 10.24
N GLY A 263 -11.57 19.71 9.56
CA GLY A 263 -10.71 20.79 10.11
C GLY A 263 -9.66 20.33 11.13
N LYS A 264 -9.54 19.02 11.39
CA LYS A 264 -8.55 18.49 12.33
C LYS A 264 -7.15 18.56 11.73
N GLN A 265 -6.26 19.28 12.40
CA GLN A 265 -4.84 19.30 12.06
C GLN A 265 -4.14 18.03 12.58
N ILE A 266 -3.47 17.31 11.68
CA ILE A 266 -2.66 16.11 11.99
C ILE A 266 -1.18 16.46 12.08
N LEU A 267 -0.72 17.42 11.29
CA LEU A 267 0.61 18.03 11.43
C LEU A 267 0.44 19.51 11.69
N LYS A 268 1.25 20.05 12.59
CA LYS A 268 1.23 21.44 13.02
C LYS A 268 2.62 22.03 12.92
N ASP A 269 2.82 22.88 11.92
CA ASP A 269 4.01 23.73 11.77
C ASP A 269 5.33 22.96 11.94
N VAL A 270 5.52 21.90 11.14
CA VAL A 270 6.69 21.03 11.22
C VAL A 270 7.80 21.57 10.32
N SER A 271 8.94 21.95 10.93
CA SER A 271 10.14 22.45 10.24
C SER A 271 11.38 21.69 10.72
N PHE A 272 12.18 21.18 9.79
CA PHE A 272 13.51 20.58 10.05
C PHE A 272 14.30 20.42 8.76
N GLY A 273 15.63 20.26 8.90
CA GLY A 273 16.52 19.97 7.79
C GLY A 273 17.26 18.65 7.97
N VAL A 274 17.35 17.90 6.90
CA VAL A 274 18.02 16.60 6.86
C VAL A 274 19.37 16.78 6.18
N PRO A 275 20.48 16.48 6.88
CA PRO A 275 21.83 16.52 6.28
C PRO A 275 21.98 15.48 5.17
N GLU A 276 22.90 15.73 4.27
CA GLU A 276 23.30 14.78 3.26
C GLU A 276 23.89 13.50 3.89
N LYS A 277 23.78 12.36 3.19
CA LYS A 277 24.39 11.07 3.60
C LYS A 277 24.06 10.69 5.06
N SER A 278 22.85 10.92 5.48
CA SER A 278 22.46 10.71 6.87
C SER A 278 21.33 9.72 7.03
N LEU A 279 21.31 9.04 8.18
CA LEU A 279 20.22 8.22 8.65
C LEU A 279 19.45 8.97 9.72
N ILE A 280 18.20 9.31 9.44
CA ILE A 280 17.32 10.04 10.36
C ILE A 280 16.23 9.11 10.86
N ALA A 281 16.07 8.99 12.17
CA ALA A 281 14.92 8.31 12.76
C ALA A 281 13.80 9.30 13.09
N VAL A 282 12.55 8.90 12.82
CA VAL A 282 11.34 9.62 13.23
C VAL A 282 10.57 8.75 14.21
N ILE A 283 10.47 9.19 15.45
CA ILE A 283 9.73 8.49 16.50
C ILE A 283 8.63 9.37 17.11
N GLY A 284 7.79 8.78 17.93
CA GLY A 284 6.70 9.48 18.62
C GLY A 284 5.54 8.53 18.91
N PRO A 285 4.59 8.93 19.77
CA PRO A 285 3.47 8.09 20.15
C PRO A 285 2.56 7.74 18.97
N SER A 286 1.69 6.75 19.17
CA SER A 286 0.69 6.39 18.17
C SER A 286 -0.25 7.58 17.91
N GLY A 287 -0.48 7.87 16.64
CA GLY A 287 -1.33 9.01 16.25
C GLY A 287 -0.64 10.38 16.24
N SER A 288 0.67 10.48 16.48
CA SER A 288 1.44 11.74 16.39
C SER A 288 1.68 12.25 14.96
N GLY A 289 1.13 11.56 13.94
CA GLY A 289 1.20 12.03 12.56
C GLY A 289 2.40 11.56 11.74
N LYS A 290 3.26 10.64 12.23
CA LYS A 290 4.47 10.15 11.56
C LYS A 290 4.25 9.69 10.10
N SER A 291 3.31 8.79 9.86
CA SER A 291 3.01 8.32 8.50
C SER A 291 2.38 9.42 7.62
N THR A 292 1.72 10.43 8.22
CA THR A 292 1.23 11.61 7.50
C THR A 292 2.38 12.52 7.10
N LEU A 293 3.35 12.71 8.02
CA LEU A 293 4.59 13.43 7.73
C LEU A 293 5.34 12.78 6.56
N LEU A 294 5.52 11.46 6.61
CA LEU A 294 6.19 10.72 5.54
C LEU A 294 5.52 10.93 4.18
N LYS A 295 4.17 10.89 4.13
CA LYS A 295 3.41 11.14 2.90
C LYS A 295 3.53 12.59 2.41
N ALA A 296 3.65 13.55 3.32
CA ALA A 296 3.90 14.94 2.97
C ALA A 296 5.33 15.13 2.45
N LEU A 297 6.34 14.57 3.12
CA LEU A 297 7.75 14.65 2.72
C LEU A 297 8.02 14.01 1.36
N THR A 298 7.31 12.94 1.02
CA THR A 298 7.45 12.25 -0.28
C THR A 298 6.60 12.86 -1.39
N GLY A 299 5.75 13.86 -1.07
CA GLY A 299 4.83 14.45 -2.03
C GLY A 299 3.65 13.56 -2.44
N TYR A 300 3.47 12.37 -1.84
CA TYR A 300 2.31 11.50 -2.10
C TYR A 300 0.99 12.13 -1.63
N ARG A 301 1.06 12.84 -0.52
CA ARG A 301 0.01 13.70 0.00
C ARG A 301 0.63 15.03 0.42
N PRO A 302 0.70 16.02 -0.48
CA PRO A 302 1.26 17.32 -0.14
C PRO A 302 0.59 17.94 1.08
N ALA A 303 1.37 18.65 1.89
CA ALA A 303 0.85 19.41 3.01
C ALA A 303 -0.10 20.54 2.51
N ASN A 304 -1.03 20.92 3.37
CA ASN A 304 -1.96 22.02 3.06
C ASN A 304 -1.24 23.39 3.09
N GLN A 305 -0.23 23.49 3.98
CA GLN A 305 0.63 24.68 4.12
C GLN A 305 2.07 24.22 4.27
N GLY A 306 3.00 25.11 3.94
CA GLY A 306 4.42 24.84 3.97
C GLY A 306 4.95 24.21 2.67
N GLU A 307 6.23 23.90 2.67
CA GLU A 307 6.92 23.35 1.51
C GLU A 307 7.97 22.31 1.91
N VAL A 308 8.24 21.44 0.97
CA VAL A 308 9.36 20.47 1.05
C VAL A 308 10.37 20.81 -0.04
N LEU A 309 11.61 20.96 0.37
CA LEU A 309 12.71 21.28 -0.54
C LEU A 309 13.63 20.08 -0.70
N TYR A 310 13.92 19.75 -1.93
CA TYR A 310 14.91 18.79 -2.37
C TYR A 310 16.02 19.56 -3.08
N ASP A 311 17.18 19.65 -2.48
CA ASP A 311 18.31 20.44 -2.99
C ASP A 311 17.89 21.89 -3.35
N ASN A 312 17.22 22.56 -2.41
CA ASN A 312 16.58 23.88 -2.54
C ASN A 312 15.50 24.01 -3.63
N ARG A 313 15.11 22.90 -4.26
CA ARG A 313 14.04 22.85 -5.28
C ARG A 313 12.73 22.39 -4.62
N ASN A 314 11.62 23.10 -4.84
CA ASN A 314 10.34 22.78 -4.25
C ASN A 314 9.79 21.46 -4.83
N LEU A 315 9.72 20.42 -3.98
CA LEU A 315 9.28 19.08 -4.37
C LEU A 315 7.84 19.07 -4.90
N TYR A 316 6.94 19.84 -4.31
CA TYR A 316 5.54 19.83 -4.70
C TYR A 316 5.32 20.46 -6.08
N LYS A 317 6.08 21.52 -6.39
CA LYS A 317 6.02 22.18 -7.71
C LYS A 317 6.69 21.34 -8.79
N GLN A 318 7.78 20.64 -8.46
CA GLN A 318 8.59 19.85 -9.39
C GLN A 318 8.43 18.33 -9.20
N PHE A 319 7.29 17.89 -8.67
CA PHE A 319 7.05 16.49 -8.32
C PHE A 319 7.24 15.52 -9.48
N ALA A 320 6.87 15.91 -10.70
CA ALA A 320 6.98 15.04 -11.86
C ALA A 320 8.41 14.59 -12.16
N GLU A 321 9.39 15.47 -11.94
CA GLU A 321 10.82 15.21 -12.09
C GLU A 321 11.41 14.56 -10.84
N LEU A 322 11.27 15.22 -9.67
CA LEU A 322 12.01 14.86 -8.45
C LEU A 322 11.56 13.54 -7.83
N ARG A 323 10.33 13.10 -8.07
CA ARG A 323 9.81 11.81 -7.57
C ARG A 323 10.65 10.60 -8.00
N GLN A 324 11.37 10.69 -9.10
CA GLN A 324 12.21 9.60 -9.62
C GLN A 324 13.46 9.37 -8.75
N ARG A 325 13.83 10.39 -7.97
CA ARG A 325 14.99 10.40 -7.06
C ARG A 325 14.62 10.00 -5.63
N ILE A 326 13.33 9.73 -5.37
CA ILE A 326 12.79 9.40 -4.05
C ILE A 326 12.27 7.96 -4.05
N GLY A 327 12.75 7.16 -3.11
CA GLY A 327 12.24 5.83 -2.78
C GLY A 327 11.33 5.88 -1.57
N LEU A 328 10.23 5.13 -1.58
CA LEU A 328 9.32 4.98 -0.43
C LEU A 328 9.03 3.51 -0.17
N VAL A 329 9.40 3.04 1.00
CA VAL A 329 9.08 1.70 1.51
C VAL A 329 7.96 1.84 2.54
N PRO A 330 6.73 1.46 2.24
CA PRO A 330 5.63 1.55 3.20
C PRO A 330 5.69 0.44 4.26
N GLN A 331 4.86 0.58 5.31
CA GLN A 331 4.76 -0.38 6.39
C GLN A 331 4.36 -1.78 5.90
N ASP A 332 3.35 -1.86 5.02
CA ASP A 332 2.94 -3.12 4.41
C ASP A 332 3.93 -3.59 3.33
N ASP A 333 4.09 -4.90 3.21
CA ASP A 333 4.91 -5.49 2.16
C ASP A 333 4.30 -5.24 0.77
N ILE A 334 5.03 -4.53 -0.10
CA ILE A 334 4.64 -4.24 -1.49
C ILE A 334 5.04 -5.36 -2.44
N LEU A 335 4.83 -6.59 -2.05
CA LEU A 335 5.34 -7.78 -2.73
C LEU A 335 4.22 -8.73 -3.14
N HIS A 336 4.34 -9.31 -4.33
CA HIS A 336 3.58 -10.50 -4.69
C HIS A 336 4.25 -11.70 -4.00
N LYS A 337 3.67 -12.13 -2.87
CA LYS A 337 4.27 -13.15 -2.00
C LYS A 337 4.44 -14.51 -2.67
N GLU A 338 3.68 -14.79 -3.71
CA GLU A 338 3.68 -16.03 -4.49
C GLU A 338 4.88 -16.16 -5.45
N LEU A 339 5.49 -15.03 -5.83
CA LEU A 339 6.63 -14.99 -6.74
C LEU A 339 7.94 -15.27 -6.02
N THR A 340 8.97 -15.66 -6.78
CA THR A 340 10.36 -15.65 -6.28
C THR A 340 10.89 -14.22 -6.26
N VAL A 341 11.89 -13.97 -5.39
CA VAL A 341 12.52 -12.64 -5.26
C VAL A 341 12.96 -12.10 -6.61
N LYS A 342 13.71 -12.91 -7.38
CA LYS A 342 14.21 -12.52 -8.71
C LYS A 342 13.08 -12.18 -9.69
N LYS A 343 11.98 -12.96 -9.70
CA LYS A 343 10.82 -12.69 -10.57
C LYS A 343 10.11 -11.41 -10.18
N ALA A 344 9.93 -11.14 -8.87
CA ALA A 344 9.31 -9.92 -8.39
C ALA A 344 10.11 -8.69 -8.84
N LEU A 345 11.44 -8.71 -8.65
CA LEU A 345 12.34 -7.63 -9.11
C LEU A 345 12.34 -7.47 -10.64
N LYS A 346 12.29 -8.57 -11.42
CA LYS A 346 12.21 -8.52 -12.89
C LYS A 346 10.96 -7.79 -13.39
N TYR A 347 9.80 -8.09 -12.82
CA TYR A 347 8.57 -7.41 -13.20
C TYR A 347 8.58 -5.93 -12.78
N ALA A 348 9.09 -5.62 -11.59
CA ALA A 348 9.23 -4.25 -11.12
C ALA A 348 10.19 -3.44 -11.99
N ALA A 349 11.38 -3.98 -12.30
CA ALA A 349 12.34 -3.36 -13.19
C ALA A 349 11.75 -3.09 -14.58
N LYS A 350 11.00 -4.08 -15.13
CA LYS A 350 10.38 -3.94 -16.44
C LYS A 350 9.31 -2.84 -16.49
N LEU A 351 8.61 -2.58 -15.38
CA LEU A 351 7.59 -1.52 -15.30
C LEU A 351 8.18 -0.13 -15.05
N ARG A 352 9.36 -0.05 -14.43
CA ARG A 352 9.98 1.22 -14.01
C ARG A 352 10.98 1.78 -15.00
N PHE A 353 11.77 0.91 -15.64
CA PHE A 353 12.78 1.35 -16.60
C PHE A 353 12.18 1.66 -17.96
N PRO A 354 12.81 2.54 -18.74
CA PRO A 354 12.47 2.80 -20.13
C PRO A 354 12.32 1.53 -20.96
N ALA A 355 11.47 1.56 -21.99
CA ALA A 355 11.22 0.40 -22.84
C ALA A 355 12.45 -0.02 -23.65
N ASP A 356 13.38 0.90 -23.91
CA ASP A 356 14.63 0.69 -24.62
C ASP A 356 15.76 0.09 -23.74
N THR A 357 15.50 -0.11 -22.42
CA THR A 357 16.43 -0.83 -21.54
C THR A 357 16.39 -2.33 -21.87
N THR A 358 17.55 -2.91 -22.14
CA THR A 358 17.69 -4.33 -22.50
C THR A 358 17.42 -5.23 -21.30
N ALA A 359 17.15 -6.51 -21.56
CA ALA A 359 16.98 -7.49 -20.48
C ALA A 359 18.28 -7.67 -19.69
N GLN A 360 19.41 -7.63 -20.37
CA GLN A 360 20.74 -7.78 -19.75
C GLN A 360 21.05 -6.64 -18.77
N GLU A 361 20.79 -5.39 -19.15
CA GLU A 361 20.96 -4.22 -18.27
C GLU A 361 20.05 -4.31 -17.03
N ARG A 362 18.78 -4.71 -17.21
CA ARG A 362 17.88 -4.91 -16.08
C ARG A 362 18.34 -6.03 -15.16
N ASP A 363 18.76 -7.16 -15.72
CA ASP A 363 19.21 -8.31 -14.93
C ASP A 363 20.52 -7.97 -14.20
N ALA A 364 21.44 -7.23 -14.81
CA ALA A 364 22.66 -6.75 -14.16
C ALA A 364 22.35 -5.85 -12.95
N ARG A 365 21.40 -4.91 -13.12
CA ARG A 365 20.96 -4.05 -12.00
C ARG A 365 20.29 -4.83 -10.89
N ILE A 366 19.49 -5.83 -11.22
CA ILE A 366 18.86 -6.71 -10.22
C ILE A 366 19.91 -7.49 -9.42
N GLU A 367 20.91 -8.08 -10.07
CA GLU A 367 21.97 -8.81 -9.38
C GLU A 367 22.86 -7.87 -8.53
N GLU A 368 23.07 -6.62 -8.95
CA GLU A 368 23.74 -5.57 -8.16
C GLU A 368 22.99 -5.29 -6.87
N VAL A 369 21.66 -4.99 -6.95
CA VAL A 369 20.81 -4.72 -5.78
C VAL A 369 20.69 -5.93 -4.86
N LEU A 370 20.60 -7.15 -5.42
CA LEU A 370 20.55 -8.37 -4.61
C LEU A 370 21.83 -8.57 -3.78
N ARG A 371 23.00 -8.26 -4.34
CA ARG A 371 24.28 -8.31 -3.60
C ARG A 371 24.37 -7.24 -2.53
N GLU A 372 24.01 -5.98 -2.88
CA GLU A 372 23.98 -4.85 -1.95
C GLU A 372 23.17 -5.18 -0.68
N LEU A 373 22.05 -5.87 -0.84
CA LEU A 373 21.15 -6.23 0.25
C LEU A 373 21.35 -7.63 0.83
N LYS A 374 22.39 -8.34 0.41
CA LYS A 374 22.69 -9.72 0.83
C LYS A 374 21.52 -10.68 0.58
N LEU A 375 20.83 -10.53 -0.56
CA LEU A 375 19.70 -11.35 -1.00
C LEU A 375 20.02 -12.31 -2.14
N ASP A 376 21.26 -12.35 -2.63
CA ASP A 376 21.73 -13.17 -3.74
C ASP A 376 21.48 -14.67 -3.51
N ILE A 377 21.70 -15.16 -2.28
CA ILE A 377 21.44 -16.55 -1.87
C ILE A 377 19.94 -16.88 -1.77
N HIS A 378 19.08 -15.87 -1.75
CA HIS A 378 17.63 -16.03 -1.60
C HIS A 378 16.85 -15.71 -2.89
N LYS A 379 17.51 -15.35 -3.98
CA LYS A 379 16.89 -14.85 -5.23
C LYS A 379 15.85 -15.80 -5.86
N ASP A 380 16.04 -17.10 -5.71
CA ASP A 380 15.15 -18.11 -6.28
C ASP A 380 14.10 -18.63 -5.27
N LYS A 381 14.17 -18.19 -4.01
CA LYS A 381 13.15 -18.53 -2.99
C LYS A 381 11.88 -17.72 -3.23
N LYS A 382 10.72 -18.31 -2.93
CA LYS A 382 9.46 -17.59 -2.89
C LYS A 382 9.47 -16.56 -1.76
N VAL A 383 8.85 -15.39 -1.99
CA VAL A 383 8.76 -14.33 -0.97
C VAL A 383 8.04 -14.83 0.29
N THR A 384 7.06 -15.74 0.16
CA THR A 384 6.39 -16.39 1.31
C THR A 384 7.32 -17.14 2.22
N SER A 385 8.40 -17.71 1.69
CA SER A 385 9.34 -18.53 2.47
C SER A 385 10.48 -17.73 3.14
N LEU A 386 10.46 -16.42 3.00
CA LEU A 386 11.44 -15.51 3.60
C LEU A 386 11.05 -15.14 5.03
N SER A 387 12.05 -14.87 5.88
CA SER A 387 11.82 -14.24 7.18
C SER A 387 11.28 -12.82 7.03
N GLY A 388 10.73 -12.25 8.10
CA GLY A 388 10.22 -10.86 8.11
C GLY A 388 11.27 -9.85 7.63
N GLY A 389 12.47 -9.87 8.21
CA GLY A 389 13.57 -9.01 7.82
C GLY A 389 14.03 -9.21 6.37
N GLN A 390 14.08 -10.46 5.89
CA GLN A 390 14.41 -10.73 4.48
C GLN A 390 13.34 -10.16 3.53
N ARG A 391 12.05 -10.27 3.87
CA ARG A 391 10.97 -9.65 3.08
C ARG A 391 11.10 -8.12 3.04
N LYS A 392 11.43 -7.48 4.17
CA LYS A 392 11.69 -6.03 4.20
C LYS A 392 12.88 -5.66 3.33
N ARG A 393 13.97 -6.41 3.34
CA ARG A 393 15.09 -6.21 2.41
C ARG A 393 14.65 -6.32 0.94
N VAL A 394 13.75 -7.24 0.59
CA VAL A 394 13.18 -7.31 -0.78
C VAL A 394 12.31 -6.09 -1.09
N SER A 395 11.55 -5.56 -0.12
CA SER A 395 10.79 -4.31 -0.30
C SER A 395 11.73 -3.11 -0.53
N VAL A 396 12.85 -3.04 0.18
CA VAL A 396 13.92 -2.05 -0.06
C VAL A 396 14.55 -2.27 -1.44
N ALA A 397 14.82 -3.53 -1.83
CA ALA A 397 15.39 -3.85 -3.14
C ALA A 397 14.55 -3.30 -4.29
N LEU A 398 13.23 -3.35 -4.18
CA LEU A 398 12.34 -2.78 -5.19
C LEU A 398 12.55 -1.27 -5.37
N GLU A 399 12.82 -0.53 -4.29
CA GLU A 399 13.09 0.90 -4.39
C GLU A 399 14.48 1.17 -4.94
N LEU A 400 15.48 0.42 -4.50
CA LEU A 400 16.88 0.60 -4.92
C LEU A 400 17.11 0.31 -6.41
N LEU A 401 16.18 -0.35 -7.11
CA LEU A 401 16.29 -0.56 -8.57
C LEU A 401 16.56 0.74 -9.32
N THR A 402 15.93 1.83 -8.92
CA THR A 402 16.02 3.14 -9.57
C THR A 402 17.12 4.04 -9.02
N LYS A 403 17.96 3.55 -8.12
CA LYS A 403 19.05 4.31 -7.45
C LYS A 403 18.57 5.63 -6.82
N PRO A 404 17.54 5.61 -5.94
CA PRO A 404 17.09 6.85 -5.33
C PRO A 404 18.19 7.41 -4.43
N SER A 405 18.35 8.75 -4.42
CA SER A 405 19.23 9.48 -3.51
C SER A 405 18.62 9.67 -2.13
N LEU A 406 17.29 9.69 -2.06
CA LEU A 406 16.54 9.87 -0.82
C LEU A 406 15.57 8.70 -0.61
N ILE A 407 15.63 8.03 0.54
CA ILE A 407 14.83 6.84 0.85
C ILE A 407 14.03 7.09 2.11
N PHE A 408 12.73 6.89 2.02
CA PHE A 408 11.80 6.95 3.14
C PHE A 408 11.29 5.56 3.47
N LEU A 409 11.25 5.21 4.77
CA LEU A 409 10.73 3.94 5.24
C LEU A 409 9.70 4.17 6.35
N ASP A 410 8.53 3.57 6.21
CA ASP A 410 7.44 3.61 7.20
C ASP A 410 7.46 2.30 7.99
N GLU A 411 7.90 2.34 9.23
CA GLU A 411 7.98 1.23 10.18
C GLU A 411 8.58 -0.08 9.57
N PRO A 412 9.80 -0.02 9.02
CA PRO A 412 10.38 -1.20 8.35
C PRO A 412 10.69 -2.35 9.30
N THR A 413 10.73 -2.09 10.59
CA THR A 413 11.07 -3.06 11.65
C THR A 413 9.84 -3.55 12.42
N SER A 414 8.65 -3.05 12.09
CA SER A 414 7.40 -3.45 12.76
C SER A 414 7.14 -4.95 12.64
N GLY A 415 6.93 -5.62 13.79
CA GLY A 415 6.68 -7.05 13.85
C GLY A 415 7.91 -7.94 13.63
N LEU A 416 9.12 -7.38 13.69
CA LEU A 416 10.36 -8.12 13.68
C LEU A 416 10.84 -8.38 15.12
N ASP A 417 11.62 -9.46 15.30
CA ASP A 417 12.35 -9.66 16.54
C ASP A 417 13.54 -8.66 16.68
N PRO A 418 14.07 -8.44 17.90
CA PRO A 418 15.13 -7.45 18.13
C PRO A 418 16.40 -7.68 17.31
N GLY A 419 16.74 -8.94 17.00
CA GLY A 419 17.91 -9.24 16.17
C GLY A 419 17.69 -8.84 14.71
N MET A 420 16.51 -9.11 14.17
CA MET A 420 16.14 -8.70 12.82
C MET A 420 15.95 -7.18 12.71
N ASP A 421 15.46 -6.52 13.77
CA ASP A 421 15.36 -5.06 13.84
C ASP A 421 16.75 -4.41 13.68
N ARG A 422 17.71 -4.86 14.49
CA ARG A 422 19.12 -4.43 14.38
C ARG A 422 19.68 -4.65 12.97
N ASP A 423 19.47 -5.84 12.39
CA ASP A 423 19.94 -6.14 11.03
C ASP A 423 19.39 -5.18 9.97
N VAL A 424 18.12 -4.77 10.10
CA VAL A 424 17.50 -3.79 9.20
C VAL A 424 18.08 -2.41 9.44
N MET A 425 18.23 -1.96 10.69
CA MET A 425 18.80 -0.65 11.00
C MET A 425 20.27 -0.54 10.55
N GLN A 426 21.08 -1.59 10.72
CA GLN A 426 22.44 -1.65 10.20
C GLN A 426 22.49 -1.59 8.67
N LEU A 427 21.54 -2.25 8.00
CA LEU A 427 21.40 -2.14 6.55
C LEU A 427 21.13 -0.69 6.13
N LEU A 428 20.20 0.00 6.83
CA LEU A 428 19.85 1.39 6.54
C LEU A 428 21.04 2.32 6.80
N ARG A 429 21.83 2.07 7.85
CA ARG A 429 23.09 2.78 8.11
C ARG A 429 24.07 2.60 6.96
N GLY A 430 24.26 1.36 6.49
CA GLY A 430 25.12 1.09 5.33
C GLY A 430 24.65 1.82 4.06
N LEU A 431 23.34 1.94 3.82
CA LEU A 431 22.82 2.72 2.69
C LEU A 431 23.11 4.22 2.82
N ALA A 432 23.12 4.76 4.05
CA ALA A 432 23.50 6.14 4.28
C ALA A 432 25.02 6.35 4.13
N ASP A 433 25.83 5.43 4.61
CA ASP A 433 27.29 5.44 4.44
C ASP A 433 27.69 5.33 2.95
N ASP A 434 26.90 4.60 2.14
CA ASP A 434 27.05 4.53 0.68
C ASP A 434 26.63 5.82 -0.07
N GLY A 435 26.31 6.89 0.66
CA GLY A 435 26.04 8.21 0.12
C GLY A 435 24.57 8.59 -0.01
N ARG A 436 23.61 7.75 0.42
CA ARG A 436 22.17 8.09 0.36
C ARG A 436 21.70 8.78 1.62
N THR A 437 20.63 9.57 1.49
CA THR A 437 19.94 10.12 2.65
C THR A 437 18.74 9.22 2.97
N VAL A 438 18.66 8.72 4.22
CA VAL A 438 17.65 7.74 4.65
C VAL A 438 16.84 8.31 5.81
N LEU A 439 15.51 8.33 5.70
CA LEU A 439 14.59 8.72 6.75
C LEU A 439 13.69 7.54 7.11
N VAL A 440 13.78 7.08 8.34
CA VAL A 440 13.05 5.92 8.84
C VAL A 440 12.08 6.31 9.95
N VAL A 441 10.80 6.03 9.77
CA VAL A 441 9.81 6.07 10.85
C VAL A 441 9.87 4.75 11.59
N THR A 442 10.09 4.77 12.90
CA THR A 442 10.17 3.55 13.70
C THR A 442 9.51 3.72 15.08
N HIS A 443 9.09 2.60 15.64
CA HIS A 443 8.70 2.48 17.03
C HIS A 443 9.79 1.82 17.88
N SER A 444 10.82 1.25 17.25
CA SER A 444 11.96 0.68 17.95
C SER A 444 12.92 1.78 18.37
N VAL A 445 13.21 1.79 19.65
CA VAL A 445 14.13 2.76 20.27
C VAL A 445 15.52 2.16 20.56
N ALA A 446 15.67 0.84 20.31
CA ALA A 446 16.89 0.12 20.68
C ALA A 446 18.11 0.52 19.82
N GLU A 447 17.88 0.84 18.54
CA GLU A 447 18.94 1.07 17.57
C GLU A 447 19.03 2.55 17.12
N LEU A 448 18.48 3.49 17.93
CA LEU A 448 18.51 4.93 17.60
C LEU A 448 19.94 5.50 17.56
N ALA A 449 20.86 4.91 18.30
CA ALA A 449 22.27 5.31 18.29
C ALA A 449 22.96 5.12 16.90
N LEU A 450 22.37 4.33 15.99
CA LEU A 450 22.84 4.21 14.60
C LEU A 450 22.49 5.42 13.73
N CYS A 451 21.58 6.29 14.20
CA CYS A 451 21.07 7.41 13.45
C CYS A 451 21.90 8.68 13.72
N ASP A 452 22.09 9.50 12.69
CA ASP A 452 22.79 10.78 12.80
C ASP A 452 21.92 11.84 13.48
N LYS A 453 20.60 11.80 13.25
CA LYS A 453 19.61 12.70 13.84
C LYS A 453 18.33 11.94 14.20
N LEU A 454 17.64 12.49 15.16
CA LEU A 454 16.37 12.00 15.66
C LEU A 454 15.31 13.10 15.58
N LEU A 455 14.18 12.82 14.97
CA LEU A 455 12.99 13.67 14.98
C LEU A 455 11.94 13.03 15.90
N VAL A 456 11.59 13.70 16.97
CA VAL A 456 10.55 13.25 17.90
C VAL A 456 9.28 14.05 17.68
N MET A 457 8.21 13.36 17.32
CA MET A 457 6.89 13.95 17.10
C MET A 457 6.08 13.95 18.41
N ALA A 458 5.59 15.11 18.81
CA ALA A 458 4.67 15.25 19.94
C ALA A 458 3.26 14.70 19.65
N PRO A 459 2.45 14.36 20.67
CA PRO A 459 1.01 14.21 20.51
C PRO A 459 0.41 15.44 19.82
N GLY A 460 -0.49 15.22 18.87
CA GLY A 460 -1.12 16.32 18.11
C GLY A 460 -0.34 16.84 16.91
N GLY A 461 0.83 16.26 16.59
CA GLY A 461 1.47 16.41 15.29
C GLY A 461 2.46 17.56 15.15
N ALA A 462 3.03 18.04 16.24
CA ALA A 462 4.11 19.02 16.26
C ALA A 462 5.46 18.34 16.52
N VAL A 463 6.57 19.06 16.30
CA VAL A 463 7.91 18.60 16.65
C VAL A 463 8.14 18.81 18.15
N ALA A 464 8.60 17.77 18.85
CA ALA A 464 9.01 17.82 20.24
C ALA A 464 10.53 17.92 20.41
N TYR A 465 11.28 17.38 19.44
CA TYR A 465 12.74 17.44 19.44
C TYR A 465 13.29 17.11 18.05
N PHE A 466 14.37 17.77 17.66
CA PHE A 466 15.18 17.41 16.49
C PHE A 466 16.66 17.64 16.80
N GLY A 467 17.48 16.62 16.70
CA GLY A 467 18.89 16.70 17.04
C GLY A 467 19.55 15.33 17.14
N PRO A 468 20.79 15.25 17.70
CA PRO A 468 21.48 13.99 17.93
C PRO A 468 20.70 13.08 18.89
N PRO A 469 20.65 11.75 18.65
CA PRO A 469 19.94 10.81 19.52
C PRO A 469 20.43 10.79 20.96
N GLU A 470 21.72 10.96 21.18
CA GLU A 470 22.39 10.95 22.50
C GLU A 470 21.98 12.13 23.39
N GLU A 471 21.59 13.25 22.80
CA GLU A 471 21.17 14.45 23.55
C GLU A 471 19.68 14.43 23.89
N ALA A 472 18.89 13.57 23.22
CA ALA A 472 17.45 13.63 23.29
C ALA A 472 16.87 13.29 24.68
N LEU A 473 17.34 12.22 25.34
CA LEU A 473 16.87 11.86 26.68
C LEU A 473 17.17 12.96 27.70
N ASN A 474 18.36 13.55 27.66
CA ASN A 474 18.73 14.69 28.48
C ASN A 474 17.84 15.91 28.25
N PHE A 475 17.49 16.18 26.96
CA PHE A 475 16.56 17.26 26.61
C PHE A 475 15.18 17.06 27.24
N PHE A 476 14.65 15.83 27.23
CA PHE A 476 13.38 15.51 27.85
C PHE A 476 13.46 15.44 29.37
N GLY A 477 14.63 15.17 29.94
CA GLY A 477 14.85 15.01 31.38
C GLY A 477 14.39 13.65 31.90
N TYR A 478 14.51 12.60 31.09
CA TYR A 478 14.16 11.23 31.44
C TYR A 478 15.33 10.28 31.15
N ASP A 479 15.40 9.19 31.89
CA ASP A 479 16.46 8.19 31.75
C ASP A 479 16.15 7.16 30.64
N SER A 480 14.89 7.03 30.26
CA SER A 480 14.48 6.06 29.26
C SER A 480 13.43 6.60 28.27
N TRP A 481 13.40 6.01 27.07
CA TRP A 481 12.37 6.30 26.08
C TRP A 481 10.97 5.88 26.53
N ALA A 482 10.86 4.85 27.38
CA ALA A 482 9.59 4.42 27.95
C ALA A 482 8.96 5.54 28.78
N ASP A 483 9.78 6.24 29.57
CA ASP A 483 9.32 7.37 30.39
C ASP A 483 8.93 8.57 29.54
N VAL A 484 9.69 8.86 28.46
CA VAL A 484 9.33 9.91 27.50
C VAL A 484 7.97 9.64 26.87
N PHE A 485 7.72 8.40 26.41
CA PHE A 485 6.43 8.05 25.81
C PHE A 485 5.29 8.04 26.84
N SER A 486 5.55 7.59 28.07
CA SER A 486 4.59 7.69 29.16
C SER A 486 4.24 9.15 29.47
N ALA A 487 5.23 10.04 29.44
CA ALA A 487 5.01 11.48 29.61
C ALA A 487 4.15 12.05 28.47
N PHE A 488 4.36 11.65 27.23
CA PHE A 488 3.51 12.05 26.11
C PHE A 488 2.07 11.57 26.24
N GLU A 489 1.83 10.42 26.84
CA GLU A 489 0.47 9.90 27.08
C GLU A 489 -0.20 10.59 28.25
N ASN A 490 0.52 10.83 29.33
CA ASN A 490 0.00 11.44 30.56
C ASN A 490 -0.19 12.96 30.44
N TYR A 491 0.66 13.63 29.70
CA TYR A 491 0.68 15.09 29.52
C TYR A 491 0.40 15.48 28.06
N ARG A 492 -0.72 15.02 27.51
CA ARG A 492 -1.10 15.28 26.10
C ARG A 492 -1.31 16.75 25.78
N ASP A 493 -1.77 17.53 26.75
CA ASP A 493 -2.07 18.95 26.59
C ASP A 493 -0.86 19.85 26.92
N TYR A 494 0.27 19.26 27.31
CA TYR A 494 1.50 20.02 27.54
C TYR A 494 2.07 20.54 26.22
N ASP A 495 2.52 21.78 26.19
CA ASP A 495 3.10 22.40 24.98
C ASP A 495 4.54 21.93 24.73
N TRP A 496 4.65 20.69 24.23
CA TRP A 496 5.93 20.09 23.82
C TRP A 496 6.60 20.88 22.72
N ALA A 497 5.82 21.48 21.80
CA ALA A 497 6.33 22.28 20.71
C ALA A 497 6.92 23.60 21.20
N GLY A 498 6.25 24.28 22.12
CA GLY A 498 6.77 25.50 22.76
C GLY A 498 8.04 25.24 23.54
N ARG A 499 8.11 24.13 24.31
CA ARG A 499 9.36 23.71 24.98
C ARG A 499 10.50 23.50 23.97
N TRP A 500 10.22 22.84 22.86
CA TRP A 500 11.21 22.62 21.79
C TRP A 500 11.67 23.97 21.20
N LYS A 501 10.75 24.82 20.75
CA LYS A 501 11.07 26.11 20.11
C LYS A 501 11.81 27.07 21.07
N GLY A 502 11.59 26.97 22.36
CA GLY A 502 12.31 27.74 23.40
C GLY A 502 13.68 27.19 23.80
N SER A 503 14.11 26.07 23.22
CA SER A 503 15.34 25.39 23.62
C SER A 503 16.58 25.86 22.85
N GLN A 504 17.75 25.66 23.45
CA GLN A 504 19.04 25.88 22.78
C GLN A 504 19.25 24.91 21.60
N HIS A 505 18.75 23.68 21.71
CA HIS A 505 18.80 22.70 20.64
C HIS A 505 18.03 23.14 19.38
N TYR A 506 16.89 23.80 19.58
CA TYR A 506 16.16 24.39 18.45
C TYR A 506 16.99 25.41 17.69
N GLN A 507 17.67 26.30 18.41
CA GLN A 507 18.53 27.31 17.80
C GLN A 507 19.71 26.69 17.02
N MET A 508 20.24 25.56 17.51
CA MET A 508 21.35 24.88 16.82
C MET A 508 20.92 24.04 15.61
N TYR A 509 19.73 23.43 15.64
CA TYR A 509 19.39 22.38 14.68
C TYR A 509 18.20 22.71 13.77
N ALA A 510 17.35 23.66 14.10
CA ALA A 510 16.11 23.93 13.37
C ALA A 510 15.81 25.40 13.06
N ALA A 511 16.38 26.36 13.79
CA ALA A 511 16.05 27.76 13.64
C ALA A 511 16.27 28.33 12.24
N ASP A 512 17.35 27.92 11.57
CA ASP A 512 17.65 28.37 10.20
C ASP A 512 16.58 27.94 9.17
N PHE A 513 15.96 26.78 9.38
CA PHE A 513 14.90 26.27 8.51
C PHE A 513 13.55 26.95 8.77
N ASP A 514 13.32 27.41 10.00
CA ASP A 514 12.10 28.08 10.45
C ASP A 514 12.16 29.62 10.19
N ALA A 515 13.35 30.22 10.16
CA ALA A 515 13.55 31.66 10.00
C ALA A 515 13.16 32.20 8.61
N VAL A 516 13.10 31.33 7.59
CA VAL A 516 12.63 31.70 6.27
C VAL A 516 11.11 31.82 6.35
N ALA A 517 10.61 33.05 6.47
CA ALA A 517 9.18 33.33 6.49
C ALA A 517 8.44 32.54 5.40
N PRO A 518 7.31 31.90 5.72
CA PRO A 518 6.51 31.23 4.70
C PRO A 518 6.22 32.28 3.64
N GLN A 519 6.75 32.07 2.44
CA GLN A 519 6.25 32.89 1.32
C GLN A 519 4.74 32.70 1.33
N GLN A 520 4.01 33.75 1.74
CA GLN A 520 2.57 33.84 1.52
C GLN A 520 2.37 33.80 0.00
N THR A 521 2.47 32.63 -0.55
CA THR A 521 1.85 32.37 -1.83
C THR A 521 0.37 32.58 -1.57
N ALA A 522 -0.12 33.77 -1.96
CA ALA A 522 -1.53 33.97 -2.19
C ALA A 522 -2.04 32.65 -2.76
N TYR A 523 -3.12 32.11 -2.22
CA TYR A 523 -3.71 30.85 -2.64
C TYR A 523 -3.82 30.81 -4.17
N MET A 524 -2.72 30.52 -4.82
CA MET A 524 -2.73 30.08 -6.20
C MET A 524 -3.20 28.62 -6.12
N PRO A 525 -4.31 28.29 -6.79
CA PRO A 525 -4.67 26.91 -6.92
C PRO A 525 -3.40 26.14 -7.34
N PRO A 526 -3.07 25.02 -6.69
CA PRO A 526 -1.85 24.30 -6.99
C PRO A 526 -1.78 24.13 -8.51
N PRO A 527 -0.65 24.46 -9.16
CA PRO A 527 -0.54 24.37 -10.61
C PRO A 527 -1.01 22.99 -11.01
N ALA A 528 -1.85 22.93 -12.05
CA ALA A 528 -2.50 21.70 -12.48
C ALA A 528 -1.44 20.59 -12.49
N ALA A 529 -1.61 19.59 -11.66
CA ALA A 529 -0.57 18.58 -11.40
C ALA A 529 -0.15 17.98 -12.74
N ILE A 530 1.04 18.33 -13.20
CA ILE A 530 1.59 17.85 -14.45
C ILE A 530 1.75 16.34 -14.30
N LYS A 531 0.90 15.59 -15.02
CA LYS A 531 0.92 14.14 -14.96
C LYS A 531 2.28 13.67 -15.44
N PRO A 532 3.00 12.91 -14.61
CA PRO A 532 4.31 12.42 -15.01
C PRO A 532 4.21 11.58 -16.29
N PRO A 533 5.20 11.68 -17.19
CA PRO A 533 5.25 10.85 -18.38
C PRO A 533 5.23 9.37 -18.00
N LYS A 534 4.61 8.55 -18.83
CA LYS A 534 4.55 7.11 -18.62
C LYS A 534 5.85 6.49 -19.09
N PRO A 535 6.56 5.71 -18.26
CA PRO A 535 7.85 5.11 -18.63
C PRO A 535 7.73 4.08 -19.77
N GLN A 536 6.52 3.58 -20.06
CA GLN A 536 6.26 2.59 -21.10
C GLN A 536 4.93 2.83 -21.78
N ALA A 537 4.83 2.35 -23.06
CA ALA A 537 3.59 2.32 -23.80
C ALA A 537 2.52 1.44 -23.11
N TRP A 538 1.25 1.80 -23.25
CA TRP A 538 0.12 1.10 -22.65
C TRP A 538 0.10 -0.41 -22.91
N GLY A 539 0.33 -0.82 -24.16
CA GLY A 539 0.35 -2.25 -24.53
C GLY A 539 1.49 -3.03 -23.88
N SER A 540 2.69 -2.43 -23.75
CA SER A 540 3.84 -3.03 -23.06
C SER A 540 3.56 -3.20 -21.56
N GLN A 541 2.95 -2.19 -20.92
CA GLN A 541 2.52 -2.30 -19.53
C GLN A 541 1.47 -3.40 -19.37
N LEU A 542 0.45 -3.43 -20.22
CA LEU A 542 -0.61 -4.44 -20.19
C LEU A 542 -0.03 -5.86 -20.29
N LEU A 543 0.81 -6.11 -21.28
CA LEU A 543 1.41 -7.43 -21.47
C LEU A 543 2.29 -7.86 -20.31
N THR A 544 3.04 -6.91 -19.73
CA THR A 544 3.87 -7.17 -18.55
C THR A 544 3.01 -7.53 -17.33
N LEU A 545 1.90 -6.80 -17.12
CA LEU A 545 0.96 -7.05 -16.04
C LEU A 545 0.22 -8.38 -16.20
N ILE A 546 -0.20 -8.73 -17.42
CA ILE A 546 -0.80 -10.04 -17.73
C ILE A 546 0.19 -11.16 -17.37
N ARG A 547 1.45 -11.08 -17.86
CA ARG A 547 2.48 -12.09 -17.59
C ARG A 547 2.78 -12.20 -16.10
N ARG A 548 2.85 -11.07 -15.38
CA ARG A 548 3.04 -11.05 -13.93
C ARG A 548 1.88 -11.74 -13.23
N TYR A 549 0.65 -11.37 -13.57
CA TYR A 549 -0.53 -11.91 -12.92
C TYR A 549 -0.72 -13.41 -13.18
N VAL A 550 -0.50 -13.86 -14.40
CA VAL A 550 -0.47 -15.31 -14.72
C VAL A 550 0.61 -16.01 -13.90
N SER A 551 1.81 -15.41 -13.78
CA SER A 551 2.89 -16.00 -12.96
C SER A 551 2.50 -16.10 -11.48
N VAL A 552 1.76 -15.13 -10.93
CA VAL A 552 1.23 -15.15 -9.56
C VAL A 552 0.24 -16.31 -9.40
N ILE A 553 -0.75 -16.41 -10.30
CA ILE A 553 -1.77 -17.49 -10.25
C ILE A 553 -1.12 -18.88 -10.35
N VAL A 554 -0.23 -19.10 -11.31
CA VAL A 554 0.44 -20.40 -11.51
C VAL A 554 1.35 -20.75 -10.33
N SER A 555 1.91 -19.77 -9.65
CA SER A 555 2.76 -19.97 -8.47
C SER A 555 1.97 -20.29 -7.21
N ASP A 556 0.69 -19.94 -7.14
CA ASP A 556 -0.24 -20.27 -6.06
C ASP A 556 -0.98 -21.57 -6.35
N LYS A 557 -0.39 -22.69 -5.93
CA LYS A 557 -0.98 -24.02 -6.16
C LYS A 557 -2.35 -24.20 -5.50
N GLY A 558 -2.58 -23.54 -4.34
CA GLY A 558 -3.86 -23.61 -3.64
C GLY A 558 -4.97 -22.91 -4.41
N PHE A 559 -4.71 -21.70 -4.88
CA PHE A 559 -5.63 -20.96 -5.72
C PHE A 559 -5.93 -21.69 -7.04
N LEU A 560 -4.88 -22.24 -7.69
CA LEU A 560 -5.03 -22.99 -8.93
C LEU A 560 -5.90 -24.25 -8.73
N ALA A 561 -5.67 -25.01 -7.66
CA ALA A 561 -6.50 -26.16 -7.33
C ALA A 561 -7.97 -25.75 -7.08
N LEU A 562 -8.19 -24.72 -6.30
CA LEU A 562 -9.54 -24.20 -6.02
C LEU A 562 -10.24 -23.73 -7.30
N THR A 563 -9.51 -23.10 -8.22
CA THR A 563 -10.02 -22.63 -9.51
C THR A 563 -10.59 -23.77 -10.37
N VAL A 564 -10.05 -24.99 -10.24
CA VAL A 564 -10.53 -26.17 -10.96
C VAL A 564 -11.57 -26.94 -10.14
N ILE A 565 -11.33 -27.17 -8.86
CA ILE A 565 -12.18 -28.01 -8.01
C ILE A 565 -13.53 -27.35 -7.78
N LEU A 566 -13.58 -26.04 -7.46
CA LEU A 566 -14.82 -25.36 -7.14
C LEU A 566 -15.87 -25.45 -8.27
N PRO A 567 -15.58 -25.08 -9.53
CA PRO A 567 -16.58 -25.19 -10.59
C PRO A 567 -16.92 -26.66 -10.92
N ALA A 568 -15.97 -27.59 -10.77
CA ALA A 568 -16.26 -29.01 -10.96
C ALA A 568 -17.29 -29.51 -9.92
N VAL A 569 -17.12 -29.17 -8.64
CA VAL A 569 -18.06 -29.50 -7.58
C VAL A 569 -19.42 -28.85 -7.85
N LEU A 570 -19.45 -27.52 -8.15
CA LEU A 570 -20.68 -26.80 -8.40
C LEU A 570 -21.47 -27.35 -9.62
N GLY A 571 -20.76 -27.71 -10.68
CA GLY A 571 -21.36 -28.40 -11.83
C GLY A 571 -21.91 -29.78 -11.47
N SER A 572 -21.15 -30.54 -10.68
CA SER A 572 -21.54 -31.90 -10.25
C SER A 572 -22.76 -31.95 -9.33
N VAL A 573 -23.02 -30.89 -8.54
CA VAL A 573 -24.24 -30.79 -7.72
C VAL A 573 -25.48 -30.95 -8.59
N SER A 574 -25.48 -30.44 -9.79
CA SER A 574 -26.63 -30.59 -10.71
C SER A 574 -26.88 -32.06 -11.06
N LEU A 575 -25.88 -32.97 -11.00
CA LEU A 575 -26.04 -34.39 -11.34
C LEU A 575 -26.88 -35.16 -10.31
N LEU A 576 -27.09 -34.58 -9.14
CA LEU A 576 -27.97 -35.16 -8.11
C LEU A 576 -29.47 -35.08 -8.49
N MET A 577 -29.77 -34.24 -9.51
CA MET A 577 -31.14 -34.12 -10.00
C MET A 577 -31.47 -35.29 -10.96
N ASN A 578 -32.73 -35.70 -10.98
CA ASN A 578 -33.22 -36.81 -11.81
C ASN A 578 -32.89 -36.59 -13.31
N HIS A 579 -32.41 -37.64 -14.02
CA HIS A 579 -31.98 -37.58 -15.40
C HIS A 579 -33.02 -38.09 -16.42
N ASP A 580 -34.08 -38.76 -15.93
CA ASP A 580 -35.00 -39.52 -16.77
C ASP A 580 -35.65 -38.68 -17.89
N ARG A 581 -36.08 -37.47 -17.53
CA ARG A 581 -36.76 -36.54 -18.47
C ARG A 581 -35.86 -35.58 -19.18
N GLY A 582 -34.62 -35.44 -18.72
CA GLY A 582 -33.67 -34.45 -19.23
C GLY A 582 -34.16 -33.01 -19.12
N LEU A 583 -33.78 -32.19 -20.09
CA LEU A 583 -34.18 -30.76 -20.18
C LEU A 583 -35.19 -30.56 -21.34
N LEU A 584 -36.12 -31.50 -21.53
CA LEU A 584 -37.09 -31.48 -22.59
C LEU A 584 -38.48 -31.16 -22.01
N VAL A 585 -39.39 -30.74 -22.92
CA VAL A 585 -40.80 -30.53 -22.61
C VAL A 585 -41.40 -31.84 -22.14
N ASN A 586 -42.19 -31.81 -21.05
CA ASN A 586 -42.93 -32.98 -20.60
C ASN A 586 -44.10 -33.29 -21.58
N PRO A 587 -44.17 -34.49 -22.16
CA PRO A 587 -45.24 -34.80 -23.06
C PRO A 587 -46.66 -34.87 -22.41
N ALA A 588 -46.71 -35.01 -21.07
CA ALA A 588 -47.97 -35.00 -20.34
C ALA A 588 -48.57 -33.59 -20.30
N VAL A 589 -49.89 -33.49 -20.62
CA VAL A 589 -50.66 -32.24 -20.58
C VAL A 589 -51.60 -32.29 -19.39
N ASP A 590 -51.66 -31.21 -18.60
CA ASP A 590 -52.64 -31.07 -17.52
C ASP A 590 -54.03 -30.86 -18.11
N PRO A 591 -55.00 -31.76 -17.81
CA PRO A 591 -56.34 -31.66 -18.36
C PRO A 591 -57.11 -30.38 -17.97
N ARG A 592 -56.71 -29.71 -16.89
CA ARG A 592 -57.35 -28.50 -16.37
C ARG A 592 -56.92 -27.25 -17.10
N THR A 593 -55.60 -27.14 -17.38
CA THR A 593 -54.98 -25.93 -17.96
C THR A 593 -54.74 -26.05 -19.42
N GLY A 594 -54.70 -27.26 -19.98
CA GLY A 594 -54.31 -27.53 -21.38
C GLY A 594 -52.80 -27.30 -21.65
N LEU A 595 -52.01 -27.04 -20.60
CA LEU A 595 -50.58 -26.80 -20.70
C LEU A 595 -49.77 -28.06 -20.39
N HIS A 596 -48.53 -28.11 -20.85
CA HIS A 596 -47.60 -29.17 -20.47
C HIS A 596 -47.35 -29.18 -18.98
N VAL A 597 -47.24 -30.36 -18.36
CA VAL A 597 -46.88 -30.48 -16.95
C VAL A 597 -45.45 -29.96 -16.75
N PRO A 598 -45.21 -28.99 -15.81
CA PRO A 598 -43.90 -28.37 -15.64
C PRO A 598 -42.79 -29.40 -15.37
N ASN A 599 -41.67 -29.24 -16.06
CA ASN A 599 -40.44 -29.99 -15.79
C ASN A 599 -39.59 -29.26 -14.76
N GLY A 600 -39.86 -29.47 -13.45
CA GLY A 600 -39.12 -28.85 -12.36
C GLY A 600 -37.63 -29.22 -12.31
N THR A 601 -37.23 -30.34 -12.94
CA THR A 601 -35.81 -30.70 -13.05
C THR A 601 -35.06 -29.69 -13.90
N ALA A 602 -35.64 -29.21 -15.00
CA ALA A 602 -35.00 -28.27 -15.92
C ALA A 602 -34.74 -26.91 -15.20
N THR A 603 -35.71 -26.35 -14.53
CA THR A 603 -35.59 -25.10 -13.78
C THR A 603 -34.58 -25.21 -12.63
N THR A 604 -34.61 -26.34 -11.91
CA THR A 604 -33.67 -26.59 -10.80
C THR A 604 -32.20 -26.72 -11.31
N VAL A 605 -31.98 -27.40 -12.44
CA VAL A 605 -30.66 -27.51 -13.05
C VAL A 605 -30.14 -26.13 -13.49
N LEU A 606 -30.97 -25.34 -14.19
CA LEU A 606 -30.60 -23.97 -14.55
C LEU A 606 -30.29 -23.11 -13.33
N LEU A 607 -31.03 -23.20 -12.27
CA LEU A 607 -30.77 -22.51 -11.01
C LEU A 607 -29.41 -22.89 -10.45
N ILE A 608 -29.12 -24.19 -10.29
CA ILE A 608 -27.86 -24.67 -9.71
C ILE A 608 -26.66 -24.20 -10.56
N LEU A 609 -26.72 -24.38 -11.87
CA LEU A 609 -25.62 -24.01 -12.75
C LEU A 609 -25.40 -22.50 -12.78
N SER A 610 -26.49 -21.71 -12.84
CA SER A 610 -26.39 -20.25 -12.84
C SER A 610 -25.84 -19.72 -11.53
N VAL A 611 -26.33 -20.19 -10.38
CA VAL A 611 -25.81 -19.79 -9.07
C VAL A 611 -24.37 -20.24 -8.88
N GLY A 612 -24.02 -21.46 -9.33
CA GLY A 612 -22.66 -21.96 -9.33
C GLY A 612 -21.71 -21.09 -10.11
N ALA A 613 -22.07 -20.70 -11.33
CA ALA A 613 -21.27 -19.81 -12.16
C ALA A 613 -21.14 -18.40 -11.56
N CYS A 614 -22.23 -17.84 -10.99
CA CYS A 614 -22.22 -16.57 -10.26
C CYS A 614 -21.21 -16.60 -9.10
N PHE A 615 -21.32 -17.63 -8.28
CA PHE A 615 -20.45 -17.77 -7.10
C PHE A 615 -19.00 -17.96 -7.50
N ALA A 616 -18.69 -18.88 -8.43
CA ALA A 616 -17.34 -19.13 -8.89
C ALA A 616 -16.71 -17.87 -9.49
N GLY A 617 -17.43 -17.15 -10.36
CA GLY A 617 -16.96 -15.94 -11.00
C GLY A 617 -16.65 -14.83 -10.02
N ALA A 618 -17.57 -14.52 -9.10
CA ALA A 618 -17.40 -13.47 -8.10
C ALA A 618 -16.33 -13.83 -7.06
N ALA A 619 -16.24 -15.10 -6.64
CA ALA A 619 -15.27 -15.56 -5.65
C ALA A 619 -13.82 -15.35 -6.11
N ASN A 620 -13.54 -15.53 -7.41
CA ASN A 620 -12.20 -15.34 -7.97
C ASN A 620 -11.71 -13.88 -7.88
N SER A 621 -12.63 -12.92 -7.88
CA SER A 621 -12.30 -11.50 -8.08
C SER A 621 -12.55 -10.62 -6.86
N VAL A 622 -13.38 -11.07 -5.92
CA VAL A 622 -13.85 -10.26 -4.79
C VAL A 622 -12.73 -9.75 -3.86
N ARG A 623 -11.58 -10.39 -3.82
CA ARG A 623 -10.40 -10.00 -3.01
C ARG A 623 -9.24 -9.44 -3.82
N GLU A 624 -9.28 -9.48 -5.15
CA GLU A 624 -8.11 -9.25 -5.99
C GLU A 624 -7.59 -7.80 -5.94
N LEU A 625 -8.47 -6.81 -6.01
CA LEU A 625 -8.03 -5.41 -6.00
C LEU A 625 -7.60 -4.96 -4.60
N ILE A 626 -8.27 -5.47 -3.56
CA ILE A 626 -7.89 -5.12 -2.18
C ILE A 626 -6.59 -5.79 -1.74
N LYS A 627 -6.34 -7.03 -2.18
CA LYS A 627 -5.08 -7.75 -1.93
C LYS A 627 -3.86 -7.01 -2.49
N GLU A 628 -4.00 -6.41 -3.67
CA GLU A 628 -2.92 -5.71 -4.37
C GLU A 628 -2.96 -4.18 -4.20
N ARG A 629 -3.80 -3.65 -3.31
CA ARG A 629 -4.02 -2.22 -3.18
C ARG A 629 -2.74 -1.42 -2.97
N VAL A 630 -1.90 -1.84 -2.00
CA VAL A 630 -0.64 -1.14 -1.67
C VAL A 630 0.33 -1.18 -2.85
N ILE A 631 0.42 -2.33 -3.54
CA ILE A 631 1.25 -2.48 -4.74
C ILE A 631 0.76 -1.55 -5.85
N TYR A 632 -0.57 -1.50 -6.08
CA TYR A 632 -1.17 -0.64 -7.09
C TYR A 632 -0.94 0.84 -6.80
N GLU A 633 -1.19 1.30 -5.55
CA GLU A 633 -0.99 2.69 -5.14
C GLU A 633 0.45 3.15 -5.42
N ARG A 634 1.42 2.31 -5.09
CA ARG A 634 2.82 2.58 -5.31
C ARG A 634 3.21 2.58 -6.79
N GLU A 635 2.85 1.54 -7.55
CA GLU A 635 3.15 1.46 -8.98
C GLU A 635 2.42 2.57 -9.77
N ARG A 636 1.26 2.99 -9.30
CA ARG A 636 0.54 4.12 -9.88
C ARG A 636 1.32 5.43 -9.74
N ALA A 637 1.94 5.65 -8.58
CA ALA A 637 2.82 6.81 -8.35
C ALA A 637 4.04 6.80 -9.29
N THR A 638 4.56 5.63 -9.68
CA THR A 638 5.70 5.52 -10.61
C THR A 638 5.32 5.53 -12.09
N GLY A 639 4.03 5.73 -12.44
CA GLY A 639 3.58 5.92 -13.83
C GLY A 639 2.79 4.76 -14.42
N LEU A 640 2.36 3.76 -13.61
CA LEU A 640 1.50 2.69 -14.08
C LEU A 640 0.18 3.23 -14.63
N SER A 641 -0.28 2.71 -15.78
CA SER A 641 -1.58 3.06 -16.35
C SER A 641 -2.70 2.34 -15.60
N ARG A 642 -3.70 3.11 -15.09
CA ARG A 642 -4.89 2.55 -14.43
C ARG A 642 -5.66 1.59 -15.36
N SER A 643 -5.85 1.98 -16.62
CA SER A 643 -6.56 1.16 -17.59
C SER A 643 -5.80 -0.12 -17.96
N ALA A 644 -4.45 -0.08 -18.03
CA ALA A 644 -3.64 -1.27 -18.27
C ALA A 644 -3.72 -2.24 -17.07
N TYR A 645 -3.70 -1.71 -15.86
CA TYR A 645 -3.85 -2.52 -14.64
C TYR A 645 -5.23 -3.20 -14.59
N LEU A 646 -6.32 -2.43 -14.74
CA LEU A 646 -7.68 -3.00 -14.75
C LEU A 646 -7.85 -4.03 -15.88
N MET A 647 -7.42 -3.69 -17.09
CA MET A 647 -7.56 -4.59 -18.24
C MET A 647 -6.77 -5.88 -18.05
N SER A 648 -5.60 -5.84 -17.40
CA SER A 648 -4.84 -7.06 -17.10
C SER A 648 -5.61 -8.02 -16.18
N LYS A 649 -6.34 -7.46 -15.19
CA LYS A 649 -7.22 -8.26 -14.31
C LYS A 649 -8.42 -8.81 -15.06
N VAL A 650 -9.08 -7.98 -15.85
CA VAL A 650 -10.27 -8.40 -16.66
C VAL A 650 -9.91 -9.51 -17.63
N VAL A 651 -8.78 -9.39 -18.34
CA VAL A 651 -8.37 -10.40 -19.32
C VAL A 651 -8.03 -11.73 -18.65
N VAL A 652 -7.23 -11.72 -17.60
CA VAL A 652 -6.76 -12.97 -16.96
C VAL A 652 -7.90 -13.63 -16.18
N LEU A 653 -8.57 -12.89 -15.31
CA LEU A 653 -9.69 -13.44 -14.53
C LEU A 653 -10.88 -13.79 -15.45
N GLY A 654 -11.12 -12.97 -16.48
CA GLY A 654 -12.15 -13.25 -17.48
C GLY A 654 -11.91 -14.58 -18.19
N ALA A 655 -10.67 -14.83 -18.65
CA ALA A 655 -10.32 -16.12 -19.24
C ALA A 655 -10.54 -17.29 -18.26
N VAL A 656 -10.12 -17.13 -17.01
CA VAL A 656 -10.33 -18.14 -15.96
C VAL A 656 -11.82 -18.40 -15.73
N THR A 657 -12.63 -17.36 -15.56
CA THR A 657 -14.07 -17.51 -15.27
C THR A 657 -14.88 -18.03 -16.44
N VAL A 658 -14.49 -17.67 -17.66
CA VAL A 658 -15.09 -18.22 -18.89
C VAL A 658 -14.81 -19.73 -18.98
N LEU A 659 -13.57 -20.17 -18.72
CA LEU A 659 -13.24 -21.60 -18.67
C LEU A 659 -13.97 -22.35 -17.54
N GLN A 660 -14.13 -21.72 -16.40
CA GLN A 660 -14.92 -22.27 -15.29
C GLN A 660 -16.41 -22.39 -15.65
N GLY A 661 -16.99 -21.35 -16.26
CA GLY A 661 -18.37 -21.38 -16.74
C GLY A 661 -18.59 -22.48 -17.79
N LEU A 662 -17.63 -22.65 -18.71
CA LEU A 662 -17.65 -23.75 -19.68
C LEU A 662 -17.64 -25.10 -18.97
N MET A 663 -16.77 -25.28 -17.96
CA MET A 663 -16.69 -26.52 -17.19
C MET A 663 -17.99 -26.81 -16.41
N VAL A 664 -18.56 -25.80 -15.76
CA VAL A 664 -19.86 -25.92 -15.05
C VAL A 664 -20.96 -26.31 -16.04
N GLY A 665 -21.03 -25.65 -17.20
CA GLY A 665 -22.03 -25.93 -18.24
C GLY A 665 -21.88 -27.34 -18.85
N LEU A 666 -20.67 -27.75 -19.22
CA LEU A 666 -20.39 -29.06 -19.75
C LEU A 666 -20.75 -30.18 -18.76
N ILE A 667 -20.35 -30.07 -17.50
CA ILE A 667 -20.67 -31.05 -16.47
C ILE A 667 -22.20 -31.12 -16.26
N GLY A 668 -22.85 -29.96 -16.21
CA GLY A 668 -24.28 -29.88 -15.93
C GLY A 668 -25.19 -30.35 -17.09
N PHE A 669 -24.86 -29.99 -18.32
CA PHE A 669 -25.73 -30.23 -19.47
C PHE A 669 -25.40 -31.51 -20.24
N SER A 670 -24.10 -31.89 -20.35
CA SER A 670 -23.67 -33.01 -21.18
C SER A 670 -24.33 -34.35 -20.88
N PRO A 671 -24.56 -34.76 -19.62
CA PRO A 671 -25.16 -36.07 -19.31
C PRO A 671 -26.69 -36.10 -19.50
N ARG A 672 -27.31 -35.00 -19.93
CA ARG A 672 -28.76 -34.86 -20.01
C ARG A 672 -29.26 -34.85 -21.47
N LYS A 673 -30.53 -35.27 -21.67
CA LYS A 673 -31.21 -35.06 -22.92
C LYS A 673 -31.52 -33.57 -23.07
N ILE A 674 -30.99 -32.96 -24.10
CA ILE A 674 -31.21 -31.56 -24.47
C ILE A 674 -31.91 -31.46 -25.83
N PRO A 675 -32.56 -30.33 -26.20
CA PRO A 675 -33.16 -30.13 -27.52
C PRO A 675 -32.13 -30.39 -28.65
N GLY A 676 -32.58 -31.02 -29.70
CA GLY A 676 -31.73 -31.38 -30.84
C GLY A 676 -31.26 -30.17 -31.66
N GLN A 677 -31.99 -29.05 -31.59
CA GLN A 677 -31.67 -27.81 -32.29
C GLN A 677 -31.66 -26.64 -31.31
N GLY A 678 -30.64 -25.81 -31.36
CA GLY A 678 -30.53 -24.53 -30.62
C GLY A 678 -31.15 -23.39 -31.46
N VAL A 679 -31.33 -22.25 -30.82
CA VAL A 679 -31.94 -21.06 -31.45
C VAL A 679 -30.97 -20.31 -32.35
N ILE A 680 -29.67 -20.32 -32.02
CA ILE A 680 -28.61 -19.61 -32.74
C ILE A 680 -27.64 -20.58 -33.43
N LEU A 681 -27.13 -21.57 -32.67
CA LEU A 681 -26.09 -22.48 -33.17
C LEU A 681 -26.62 -23.79 -33.77
N GLY A 682 -27.91 -23.89 -34.02
CA GLY A 682 -28.54 -25.04 -34.66
C GLY A 682 -28.21 -26.36 -33.96
N SER A 683 -27.39 -27.23 -34.55
CA SER A 683 -27.03 -28.54 -34.00
C SER A 683 -26.09 -28.51 -32.79
N SER A 684 -25.53 -27.34 -32.43
CA SER A 684 -24.59 -27.19 -31.31
C SER A 684 -25.26 -26.68 -30.03
N THR A 685 -26.45 -27.19 -29.71
CA THR A 685 -27.27 -26.78 -28.55
C THR A 685 -26.52 -26.82 -27.22
N LEU A 686 -25.67 -27.84 -27.00
CA LEU A 686 -24.87 -27.96 -25.79
C LEU A 686 -23.95 -26.75 -25.60
N PHE A 687 -23.28 -26.33 -26.68
CA PHE A 687 -22.38 -25.19 -26.63
C PHE A 687 -23.16 -23.87 -26.47
N GLU A 688 -24.30 -23.76 -27.15
CA GLU A 688 -25.21 -22.61 -26.99
C GLU A 688 -25.71 -22.45 -25.53
N LEU A 689 -26.03 -23.54 -24.84
CA LEU A 689 -26.38 -23.53 -23.42
C LEU A 689 -25.20 -23.17 -22.48
N CYS A 690 -23.98 -23.48 -22.88
CA CYS A 690 -22.80 -23.10 -22.11
C CYS A 690 -22.48 -21.60 -22.22
N LEU A 691 -22.80 -20.92 -23.30
CA LEU A 691 -22.51 -19.51 -23.54
C LEU A 691 -23.09 -18.57 -22.47
N PRO A 692 -24.38 -18.65 -22.08
CA PRO A 692 -24.93 -17.85 -20.99
C PRO A 692 -24.25 -18.11 -19.66
N ILE A 693 -23.87 -19.34 -19.36
CA ILE A 693 -23.20 -19.72 -18.11
C ILE A 693 -21.77 -19.12 -18.08
N MET A 694 -21.05 -19.16 -19.22
CA MET A 694 -19.74 -18.53 -19.38
C MET A 694 -19.82 -17.00 -19.22
N ALA A 695 -20.77 -16.36 -19.87
CA ALA A 695 -20.99 -14.92 -19.79
C ALA A 695 -21.44 -14.49 -18.38
N LEU A 696 -22.25 -15.31 -17.71
CA LEU A 696 -22.65 -15.08 -16.33
C LEU A 696 -21.46 -15.12 -15.37
N GLY A 697 -20.57 -16.12 -15.52
CA GLY A 697 -19.32 -16.20 -14.75
C GLY A 697 -18.47 -14.96 -14.95
N PHE A 698 -18.31 -14.50 -16.20
CA PHE A 698 -17.58 -13.29 -16.53
C PHE A 698 -18.21 -12.03 -15.92
N THR A 699 -19.53 -11.85 -16.04
CA THR A 699 -20.24 -10.69 -15.48
C THR A 699 -20.20 -10.70 -13.96
N SER A 700 -20.35 -11.85 -13.32
CA SER A 700 -20.25 -12.02 -11.87
C SER A 700 -18.82 -11.73 -11.37
N MET A 701 -17.80 -12.09 -12.13
CA MET A 701 -16.41 -11.69 -11.86
C MET A 701 -16.27 -10.16 -11.89
N MET A 702 -16.92 -9.47 -12.83
CA MET A 702 -16.91 -8.00 -12.87
C MET A 702 -17.60 -7.40 -11.63
N VAL A 703 -18.71 -7.98 -11.15
CA VAL A 703 -19.35 -7.57 -9.89
C VAL A 703 -18.42 -7.79 -8.70
N GLY A 704 -17.71 -8.92 -8.64
CA GLY A 704 -16.72 -9.18 -7.61
C GLY A 704 -15.58 -8.14 -7.59
N LEU A 705 -15.13 -7.67 -8.75
CA LEU A 705 -14.16 -6.56 -8.85
C LEU A 705 -14.76 -5.24 -8.33
N VAL A 706 -16.05 -4.97 -8.56
CA VAL A 706 -16.75 -3.80 -7.98
C VAL A 706 -16.71 -3.89 -6.46
N ILE A 707 -17.12 -5.02 -5.89
CA ILE A 707 -17.06 -5.25 -4.43
C ILE A 707 -15.64 -5.02 -3.91
N SER A 708 -14.64 -5.62 -4.55
CA SER A 708 -13.22 -5.49 -4.19
C SER A 708 -12.72 -4.03 -4.21
N SER A 709 -13.25 -3.22 -5.12
CA SER A 709 -12.88 -1.80 -5.24
C SER A 709 -13.55 -0.88 -4.22
N LEU A 710 -14.69 -1.30 -3.65
CA LEU A 710 -15.47 -0.51 -2.70
C LEU A 710 -15.04 -0.71 -1.25
N VAL A 711 -14.65 -1.93 -0.89
CA VAL A 711 -14.33 -2.28 0.50
C VAL A 711 -12.96 -1.73 0.93
N LYS A 712 -12.84 -1.43 2.22
CA LYS A 712 -11.57 -0.95 2.81
C LYS A 712 -10.71 -2.08 3.39
N THR A 713 -11.32 -3.18 3.81
CA THR A 713 -10.65 -4.34 4.41
C THR A 713 -11.07 -5.63 3.73
N ALA A 714 -10.18 -6.61 3.65
CA ALA A 714 -10.44 -7.89 2.99
C ALA A 714 -11.53 -8.73 3.69
N GLU A 715 -11.71 -8.55 4.99
CA GLU A 715 -12.71 -9.28 5.80
C GLU A 715 -14.15 -9.00 5.36
N LYS A 716 -14.42 -7.76 4.94
CA LYS A 716 -15.75 -7.32 4.49
C LYS A 716 -16.15 -7.89 3.13
N THR A 717 -15.23 -8.52 2.41
CA THR A 717 -15.52 -9.05 1.06
C THR A 717 -16.40 -10.30 1.10
N MET A 718 -16.20 -11.19 2.07
CA MET A 718 -16.94 -12.45 2.14
C MET A 718 -18.43 -12.27 2.43
N PRO A 719 -18.85 -11.46 3.43
CA PRO A 719 -20.27 -11.20 3.64
C PRO A 719 -20.97 -10.62 2.40
N LEU A 720 -20.30 -9.73 1.67
CA LEU A 720 -20.85 -9.13 0.45
C LEU A 720 -20.94 -10.14 -0.70
N LEU A 721 -19.96 -11.06 -0.82
CA LEU A 721 -20.02 -12.14 -1.78
C LEU A 721 -21.23 -13.07 -1.52
N VAL A 722 -21.42 -13.47 -0.26
CA VAL A 722 -22.55 -14.33 0.13
C VAL A 722 -23.87 -13.61 -0.12
N MET A 723 -23.99 -12.35 0.26
CA MET A 723 -25.18 -11.53 0.00
C MET A 723 -25.47 -11.45 -1.51
N PHE A 724 -24.45 -11.19 -2.33
CA PHE A 724 -24.58 -11.19 -3.79
C PHE A 724 -25.11 -12.54 -4.31
N ALA A 725 -24.53 -13.65 -3.86
CA ALA A 725 -24.95 -14.99 -4.28
C ALA A 725 -26.40 -15.30 -3.91
N ILE A 726 -26.84 -14.95 -2.69
CA ILE A 726 -28.23 -15.14 -2.24
C ILE A 726 -29.19 -14.32 -3.10
N ILE A 727 -28.88 -13.07 -3.38
CA ILE A 727 -29.71 -12.22 -4.24
C ILE A 727 -29.82 -12.85 -5.65
N GLN A 728 -28.72 -13.40 -6.19
CA GLN A 728 -28.77 -14.06 -7.50
C GLN A 728 -29.69 -15.29 -7.51
N VAL A 729 -29.74 -16.06 -6.43
CA VAL A 729 -30.67 -17.21 -6.29
C VAL A 729 -32.11 -16.76 -6.43
N VAL A 730 -32.48 -15.71 -5.69
CA VAL A 730 -33.88 -15.22 -5.62
C VAL A 730 -34.36 -14.70 -6.97
N PHE A 731 -33.51 -13.95 -7.68
CA PHE A 731 -33.91 -13.26 -8.93
C PHE A 731 -33.59 -14.02 -10.22
N THR A 732 -33.39 -15.33 -10.16
CA THR A 732 -33.20 -16.15 -11.37
C THR A 732 -34.47 -16.29 -12.22
N GLY A 733 -35.65 -16.27 -11.59
CA GLY A 733 -36.91 -16.63 -12.21
C GLY A 733 -37.22 -18.15 -12.18
N CYS A 734 -36.28 -18.97 -11.66
CA CYS A 734 -36.47 -20.44 -11.58
C CYS A 734 -37.22 -20.87 -10.34
N LEU A 735 -37.22 -20.09 -9.25
CA LEU A 735 -37.91 -20.43 -7.99
C LEU A 735 -39.36 -20.00 -7.99
N PHE A 736 -39.67 -18.86 -8.55
CA PHE A 736 -41.00 -18.29 -8.68
C PHE A 736 -41.04 -17.37 -9.90
N THR A 737 -42.24 -17.18 -10.44
CA THR A 737 -42.49 -16.33 -11.61
C THR A 737 -42.23 -14.86 -11.25
N LEU A 738 -41.27 -14.23 -11.93
CA LEU A 738 -40.94 -12.80 -11.76
C LEU A 738 -41.76 -11.91 -12.67
N HIS A 739 -42.09 -12.42 -13.88
CA HIS A 739 -42.89 -11.71 -14.86
C HIS A 739 -44.30 -11.39 -14.33
N GLY A 740 -44.74 -10.15 -14.50
CA GLY A 740 -46.04 -9.70 -14.05
C GLY A 740 -46.10 -9.21 -12.58
N THR A 741 -44.98 -9.33 -11.81
CA THR A 741 -44.93 -8.81 -10.44
C THR A 741 -44.28 -7.41 -10.47
N LEU A 742 -45.11 -6.39 -10.19
CA LEU A 742 -44.67 -4.99 -10.22
C LEU A 742 -43.53 -4.73 -9.21
N GLY A 743 -42.46 -4.04 -9.65
CA GLY A 743 -41.29 -3.71 -8.86
C GLY A 743 -40.24 -4.83 -8.74
N VAL A 744 -40.68 -6.09 -8.58
CA VAL A 744 -39.79 -7.26 -8.47
C VAL A 744 -39.23 -7.64 -9.83
N ASN A 745 -40.06 -7.61 -10.86
CA ASN A 745 -39.63 -7.87 -12.23
C ASN A 745 -38.59 -6.85 -12.71
N GLU A 746 -38.85 -5.56 -12.51
CA GLU A 746 -37.95 -4.49 -12.91
C GLU A 746 -36.63 -4.57 -12.15
N PHE A 747 -36.65 -4.87 -10.84
CA PHE A 747 -35.44 -5.04 -10.06
C PHE A 747 -34.63 -6.26 -10.54
N SER A 748 -35.28 -7.32 -11.00
CA SER A 748 -34.60 -8.52 -11.51
C SER A 748 -33.72 -8.25 -12.73
N TYR A 749 -34.03 -7.24 -13.52
CA TYR A 749 -33.21 -6.83 -14.69
C TYR A 749 -31.81 -6.28 -14.33
N LEU A 750 -31.60 -5.92 -13.07
CA LEU A 750 -30.28 -5.55 -12.55
C LEU A 750 -29.43 -6.79 -12.20
N MET A 751 -30.02 -7.97 -12.19
CA MET A 751 -29.37 -9.20 -11.74
C MET A 751 -28.80 -9.99 -12.93
N PRO A 752 -27.50 -10.25 -12.98
CA PRO A 752 -26.86 -11.05 -14.05
C PRO A 752 -27.48 -12.43 -14.24
N SER A 753 -27.86 -13.11 -13.13
CA SER A 753 -28.46 -14.44 -13.21
C SER A 753 -29.78 -14.46 -13.97
N ARG A 754 -30.60 -13.39 -13.90
CA ARG A 754 -31.87 -13.27 -14.65
C ARG A 754 -31.64 -13.40 -16.14
N TRP A 755 -30.69 -12.66 -16.69
CA TRP A 755 -30.39 -12.65 -18.14
C TRP A 755 -29.76 -13.94 -18.61
N ALA A 756 -28.86 -14.53 -17.79
CA ALA A 756 -28.23 -15.79 -18.16
C ALA A 756 -29.25 -16.96 -18.16
N VAL A 757 -30.13 -17.00 -17.16
CA VAL A 757 -31.22 -17.98 -17.13
C VAL A 757 -32.20 -17.74 -18.27
N ALA A 758 -32.50 -16.48 -18.62
CA ALA A 758 -33.34 -16.14 -19.76
C ALA A 758 -32.74 -16.65 -21.08
N ALA A 759 -31.49 -16.37 -21.36
CA ALA A 759 -30.80 -16.84 -22.56
C ALA A 759 -30.77 -18.38 -22.67
N ALA A 760 -30.43 -19.08 -21.56
CA ALA A 760 -30.49 -20.54 -21.52
C ALA A 760 -31.92 -21.06 -21.64
N GLY A 761 -32.88 -20.38 -21.03
CA GLY A 761 -34.32 -20.68 -21.11
C GLY A 761 -34.88 -20.50 -22.52
N THR A 762 -34.47 -19.49 -23.27
CA THR A 762 -34.77 -19.28 -24.68
C THR A 762 -34.29 -20.45 -25.50
N THR A 763 -33.07 -20.97 -25.30
CA THR A 763 -32.55 -22.15 -25.99
C THR A 763 -33.36 -23.43 -25.67
N LEU A 764 -33.77 -23.60 -24.42
CA LEU A 764 -34.52 -24.76 -23.97
C LEU A 764 -36.02 -24.68 -24.26
N ASP A 765 -36.58 -23.53 -24.62
CA ASP A 765 -38.02 -23.24 -24.71
C ASP A 765 -38.72 -23.34 -23.32
N LEU A 766 -38.22 -22.55 -22.37
CA LEU A 766 -38.60 -22.65 -20.99
C LEU A 766 -40.08 -22.30 -20.73
N ASN A 767 -40.72 -21.49 -21.62
CA ASN A 767 -42.14 -21.19 -21.54
C ASN A 767 -42.99 -22.46 -21.72
N ASN A 768 -42.54 -23.42 -22.54
CA ASN A 768 -43.20 -24.72 -22.71
C ASN A 768 -42.73 -25.78 -21.71
N ILE A 769 -41.46 -25.70 -21.23
CA ILE A 769 -40.94 -26.65 -20.24
C ILE A 769 -41.48 -26.37 -18.84
N ALA A 770 -41.65 -25.11 -18.48
CA ALA A 770 -42.18 -24.70 -17.17
C ALA A 770 -43.27 -23.62 -17.31
N PRO A 771 -44.42 -23.98 -17.94
CA PRO A 771 -45.53 -23.05 -18.11
C PRO A 771 -46.04 -22.56 -16.74
N ASN A 772 -46.50 -21.30 -16.70
CA ASN A 772 -47.09 -20.71 -15.49
C ASN A 772 -48.47 -21.32 -15.24
N GLY A 773 -48.56 -22.23 -14.27
CA GLY A 773 -49.82 -22.91 -13.91
C GLY A 773 -50.89 -22.01 -13.26
N ASP A 774 -50.41 -20.93 -12.57
CA ASP A 774 -51.30 -20.00 -11.84
C ASP A 774 -51.95 -18.98 -12.79
N ASN A 775 -51.36 -18.74 -13.94
CA ASN A 775 -51.88 -17.83 -14.96
C ASN A 775 -51.66 -18.42 -16.37
N PRO A 776 -52.55 -19.36 -16.80
CA PRO A 776 -52.40 -19.96 -18.12
C PRO A 776 -52.40 -18.92 -19.25
N GLY A 777 -51.35 -18.92 -20.08
CA GLY A 777 -51.17 -17.95 -21.15
C GLY A 777 -50.31 -16.77 -20.83
N SER A 778 -49.87 -16.57 -19.57
CA SER A 778 -48.83 -15.61 -19.22
C SER A 778 -47.45 -16.22 -19.48
N THR A 779 -46.81 -15.82 -20.57
CA THR A 779 -45.47 -16.23 -20.93
C THR A 779 -44.46 -15.11 -20.57
N ASP A 780 -43.28 -15.48 -20.10
CA ASP A 780 -42.21 -14.51 -19.91
C ASP A 780 -41.59 -14.16 -21.28
N PRO A 781 -41.63 -12.87 -21.70
CA PRO A 781 -41.08 -12.46 -22.99
C PRO A 781 -39.57 -12.74 -23.18
N LEU A 782 -38.82 -12.79 -22.07
CA LEU A 782 -37.38 -13.12 -22.08
C LEU A 782 -37.13 -14.60 -22.40
N TRP A 783 -38.13 -15.49 -22.22
CA TRP A 783 -38.00 -16.92 -22.49
C TRP A 783 -38.55 -17.33 -23.87
N ASN A 784 -38.94 -16.37 -24.70
CA ASN A 784 -39.45 -16.67 -26.04
C ASN A 784 -38.36 -17.35 -26.89
N HIS A 785 -38.66 -18.51 -27.44
CA HIS A 785 -37.74 -19.33 -28.25
C HIS A 785 -37.45 -18.67 -29.59
N THR A 786 -36.72 -17.54 -29.55
CA THR A 786 -36.34 -16.73 -30.71
C THR A 786 -34.91 -16.23 -30.62
N ALA A 787 -34.23 -16.12 -31.75
CA ALA A 787 -32.88 -15.59 -31.85
C ALA A 787 -32.77 -14.13 -31.31
N GLY A 788 -33.87 -13.36 -31.46
CA GLY A 788 -33.94 -11.98 -30.94
C GLY A 788 -33.90 -11.90 -29.41
N ALA A 789 -34.69 -12.74 -28.73
CA ALA A 789 -34.72 -12.82 -27.28
C ALA A 789 -33.38 -13.28 -26.71
N TRP A 790 -32.82 -14.37 -27.25
CA TRP A 790 -31.49 -14.84 -26.84
C TRP A 790 -30.40 -13.78 -27.00
N SER A 791 -30.38 -13.08 -28.14
CA SER A 791 -29.40 -12.03 -28.41
C SER A 791 -29.55 -10.84 -27.45
N LEU A 792 -30.81 -10.43 -27.16
CA LEU A 792 -31.09 -9.37 -26.20
C LEU A 792 -30.58 -9.73 -24.79
N ASP A 793 -30.85 -10.94 -24.32
CA ASP A 793 -30.44 -11.42 -23.02
C ASP A 793 -28.91 -11.45 -22.87
N MET A 794 -28.22 -11.95 -23.91
CA MET A 794 -26.74 -11.97 -23.92
C MET A 794 -26.13 -10.57 -23.98
N ILE A 795 -26.72 -9.66 -24.77
CA ILE A 795 -26.26 -8.26 -24.85
C ILE A 795 -26.47 -7.57 -23.49
N ALA A 796 -27.63 -7.73 -22.85
CA ALA A 796 -27.95 -7.17 -21.55
C ALA A 796 -26.98 -7.67 -20.46
N LEU A 797 -26.73 -9.00 -20.46
CA LEU A 797 -25.78 -9.62 -19.54
C LEU A 797 -24.35 -9.03 -19.68
N LEU A 798 -23.86 -8.94 -20.91
CA LEU A 798 -22.52 -8.37 -21.17
C LEU A 798 -22.47 -6.85 -20.90
N ALA A 799 -23.57 -6.13 -21.19
CA ALA A 799 -23.69 -4.70 -20.85
C ALA A 799 -23.59 -4.45 -19.36
N LEU A 800 -24.23 -5.28 -18.52
CA LEU A 800 -24.07 -5.24 -17.07
C LEU A 800 -22.60 -5.42 -16.65
N GLY A 801 -21.91 -6.37 -17.27
CA GLY A 801 -20.46 -6.55 -17.06
C GLY A 801 -19.64 -5.31 -17.43
N ALA A 802 -19.95 -4.68 -18.57
CA ALA A 802 -19.28 -3.45 -19.01
C ALA A 802 -19.56 -2.26 -18.05
N ILE A 803 -20.80 -2.12 -17.58
CA ILE A 803 -21.19 -1.12 -16.56
C ILE A 803 -20.41 -1.33 -15.28
N CYS A 804 -20.30 -2.58 -14.81
CA CYS A 804 -19.45 -2.91 -13.66
C CYS A 804 -17.99 -2.50 -13.90
N GLY A 805 -17.44 -2.75 -15.10
CA GLY A 805 -16.09 -2.33 -15.48
C GLY A 805 -15.89 -0.82 -15.40
N PHE A 806 -16.86 -0.05 -15.84
CA PHE A 806 -16.86 1.41 -15.70
C PHE A 806 -16.80 1.84 -14.22
N PHE A 807 -17.63 1.23 -13.37
CA PHE A 807 -17.61 1.53 -11.93
C PHE A 807 -16.29 1.15 -11.27
N VAL A 808 -15.72 -0.01 -11.59
CA VAL A 808 -14.38 -0.39 -11.09
C VAL A 808 -13.34 0.66 -11.48
N ALA A 809 -13.31 1.08 -12.74
CA ALA A 809 -12.39 2.11 -13.23
C ALA A 809 -12.58 3.45 -12.49
N ARG A 810 -13.82 3.79 -12.14
CA ARG A 810 -14.18 5.01 -11.39
C ARG A 810 -13.75 4.92 -9.92
N PHE A 811 -13.95 3.76 -9.28
CA PHE A 811 -13.62 3.57 -7.87
C PHE A 811 -12.11 3.38 -7.64
N LEU A 812 -11.37 2.79 -8.57
CA LEU A 812 -9.91 2.73 -8.50
C LEU A 812 -9.26 4.11 -8.39
N ARG A 813 -9.89 5.18 -8.89
CA ARG A 813 -9.40 6.56 -8.67
C ARG A 813 -9.30 6.94 -7.20
N ARG A 814 -10.14 6.35 -6.33
CA ARG A 814 -10.13 6.63 -4.88
C ARG A 814 -8.87 6.11 -4.20
N HIS A 815 -8.21 5.12 -4.80
CA HIS A 815 -6.99 4.49 -4.31
C HIS A 815 -5.73 5.04 -4.99
N GLU A 816 -5.84 6.11 -5.76
CA GLU A 816 -4.67 6.79 -6.34
C GLU A 816 -4.11 7.82 -5.34
N PRO A 817 -2.77 8.07 -5.32
CA PRO A 817 -2.18 9.17 -4.58
C PRO A 817 -2.88 10.49 -4.94
N GLU A 818 -3.03 11.39 -3.97
CA GLU A 818 -3.79 12.65 -4.19
C GLU A 818 -3.24 13.48 -5.34
N VAL A 819 -1.93 13.52 -5.50
CA VAL A 819 -1.23 14.18 -6.63
C VAL A 819 -1.67 13.63 -7.99
N MET A 820 -2.08 12.36 -8.06
CA MET A 820 -2.47 11.69 -9.31
C MET A 820 -3.99 11.73 -9.57
N ARG A 821 -4.78 12.16 -8.58
CA ARG A 821 -6.26 12.27 -8.71
C ARG A 821 -6.70 13.54 -9.44
N LYS A 822 -5.90 14.60 -9.37
CA LYS A 822 -6.17 15.94 -9.95
C LYS A 822 -5.87 16.03 -11.45
#